data_b7ab9f4062e078f471fc13f77b01366d
#
_entry.id   b7ab9f4062e078f471fc13f77b01366d
#
_cell.length_a   1.000
_cell.length_b   1.000
_cell.length_c   1.000
_cell.angle_alpha   90.00
_cell.angle_beta   90.00
_cell.angle_gamma   90.00
#
_symmetry.space_group_name_H-M   'P 1'
#
loop_
_entity.id
_entity.type
_entity.pdbx_description
1 polymer ?
#
loop_
_entity_poly.entity_id
_entity_poly.type
_entity_poly.pdbx_seq_one_letter_code
_entity_poly.pdbx_strand_id
1 'polypeptide(L)'
;MCYRRIMNARFILASTASIAALLYGPAAFSQPSAAQSSPAPETSVQLETIVVEGQGEVAGGPVRGYVAQRSATGSKSNTPITAIPQSVSVIGREEIDDRKAQKVDEALRYTAGVTAQAFGPDPDTDWFFIRGFQATQNGVFLDGLSLFAYGFGGFQIDPVLLERVEVLKGPSSALYGGGNPGGIVNLVSKRPNGKTFGSIEAGINNWGNAYTDVDIGVSDKQGLWSTRLTGRISGGDQYTDVAKDFRGVIMPQITYQPTGATRFTAFGMYQALDQIHVGGGFLPYVGTVVNAPFGRIPRKAFLGEPDIDSQKRTQAMVGYEFQHQFDTWTFTQNARYGRMKGSQLGPYGYGYAGPGSPFGNGFLPVGPDNQLYRIGFQERSEVNTFTIDNRLERSFGTGALNHSLLLGADYKYFNIDHTQASGGATTISVTNPVYGAPQGPSSVYLDQNLKQQQLGFYAQDQIRFGGGWLVTLNGRYDYVDKKSVSAPGLLFSPSYEKTEVAFSGRAGLAYEFANGVTPYVSAASFFNPVFDANPNLTGGAAQPFQPETGHQFEAGIKYKPAFMDALFTASAFRLVKQNVLNPAPTVVNPFAQQQLGEVTSTGFEFEAKANITENLKVLAAFTAFDLETTKDSRPLYVGRTPQIVPEVTASGWVDYTFSEGLLKGVSLGGGVRYVGQSWVDNENTLKVPAVTLVDAAIRYKIGDWGVALNVTNLFDKEYVKSCQGISGCGYGDARTVTLSANYKW
;
A
#
# COMPACT_ATOMS: atom_id res chain seq x y z
N MET A 1 4.68 25.68 -43.29
CA MET A 1 6.14 25.53 -43.50
C MET A 1 6.63 24.43 -42.56
N CYS A 2 7.02 23.31 -43.17
CA CYS A 2 7.54 22.12 -42.49
C CYS A 2 8.87 22.38 -41.80
N TYR A 3 9.02 21.88 -40.55
CA TYR A 3 10.34 21.53 -40.04
C TYR A 3 10.27 20.16 -39.33
N ARG A 4 10.77 19.16 -40.05
CA ARG A 4 11.12 17.84 -39.55
C ARG A 4 12.32 18.00 -38.58
N ARG A 5 12.25 17.43 -37.39
CA ARG A 5 13.42 17.00 -36.63
C ARG A 5 13.39 15.51 -36.42
N ILE A 6 14.25 14.87 -37.14
CA ILE A 6 14.76 13.52 -36.95
C ILE A 6 15.60 13.56 -35.67
N MET A 7 15.22 12.88 -34.63
CA MET A 7 16.06 12.58 -33.48
C MET A 7 16.48 11.12 -33.48
N ASN A 8 17.77 10.96 -33.53
CA ASN A 8 18.55 9.74 -33.63
C ASN A 8 18.19 8.69 -32.58
N ALA A 9 17.81 7.53 -33.05
CA ALA A 9 17.88 6.25 -32.33
C ALA A 9 19.36 5.79 -32.30
N ARG A 10 20.07 6.17 -31.25
CA ARG A 10 21.37 5.56 -30.89
C ARG A 10 21.50 5.64 -29.38
N PHE A 11 21.11 4.56 -28.68
CA PHE A 11 21.63 4.13 -27.38
C PHE A 11 20.75 2.99 -26.81
N ILE A 12 20.64 1.87 -27.56
CA ILE A 12 20.22 0.57 -26.99
C ILE A 12 20.97 -0.48 -27.81
N LEU A 13 22.24 -0.70 -27.52
CA LEU A 13 23.01 -1.87 -27.98
C LEU A 13 24.39 -1.85 -27.33
N ALA A 14 24.43 -2.01 -26.01
CA ALA A 14 25.67 -2.32 -25.31
C ALA A 14 25.39 -2.95 -23.93
N SER A 15 24.70 -4.12 -23.89
CA SER A 15 24.67 -4.99 -22.71
C SER A 15 24.21 -6.43 -22.99
N THR A 16 24.43 -6.92 -24.22
CA THR A 16 24.12 -8.33 -24.58
C THR A 16 25.38 -9.12 -24.99
N ALA A 17 26.49 -8.88 -24.36
CA ALA A 17 27.72 -9.63 -24.64
C ALA A 17 28.40 -10.01 -23.32
N SER A 18 27.84 -10.95 -22.54
CA SER A 18 28.56 -11.68 -21.47
C SER A 18 27.80 -12.90 -20.93
N ILE A 19 26.96 -13.57 -21.71
CA ILE A 19 26.37 -14.89 -21.34
C ILE A 19 26.48 -15.84 -22.54
N ALA A 20 27.68 -16.10 -23.02
CA ALA A 20 27.92 -17.11 -24.02
C ALA A 20 29.37 -17.64 -23.98
N ALA A 21 29.82 -18.11 -22.81
CA ALA A 21 31.10 -18.79 -22.73
C ALA A 21 31.16 -19.77 -21.53
N LEU A 22 30.25 -20.75 -21.49
CA LEU A 22 30.39 -21.94 -20.60
C LEU A 22 29.53 -23.11 -21.10
N LEU A 23 29.71 -23.48 -22.38
CA LEU A 23 29.23 -24.76 -22.91
C LEU A 23 30.23 -25.26 -23.96
N TYR A 24 31.31 -25.92 -23.54
CA TYR A 24 31.99 -26.96 -24.27
C TYR A 24 32.85 -27.78 -23.31
N GLY A 25 32.45 -29.01 -22.95
CA GLY A 25 33.30 -30.06 -22.47
C GLY A 25 33.76 -30.87 -23.67
N PRO A 26 34.51 -31.86 -23.75
CA PRO A 26 34.36 -33.13 -23.06
C PRO A 26 35.71 -33.82 -22.74
N ALA A 27 35.74 -34.84 -21.92
CA ALA A 27 36.42 -36.09 -22.25
C ALA A 27 36.45 -37.07 -21.06
N ALA A 28 36.04 -38.25 -21.37
CA ALA A 28 36.07 -39.40 -20.52
C ALA A 28 37.52 -39.89 -20.24
N PHE A 29 37.75 -40.32 -19.00
CA PHE A 29 38.74 -41.37 -18.74
C PHE A 29 38.25 -42.32 -17.63
N SER A 30 38.48 -43.58 -17.88
CA SER A 30 38.08 -44.80 -17.22
C SER A 30 38.70 -45.04 -15.84
N GLN A 31 37.97 -45.82 -15.04
CA GLN A 31 38.33 -46.36 -13.73
C GLN A 31 39.60 -47.19 -13.69
N PRO A 32 40.17 -47.43 -12.47
CA PRO A 32 39.98 -48.75 -11.87
C PRO A 32 39.57 -48.74 -10.38
N SER A 33 38.92 -49.83 -10.06
CA SER A 33 38.44 -50.33 -8.79
C SER A 33 39.52 -50.57 -7.74
N ALA A 34 39.26 -50.19 -6.44
CA ALA A 34 39.82 -50.94 -5.29
C ALA A 34 39.08 -50.63 -3.98
N ALA A 35 38.57 -51.70 -3.38
CA ALA A 35 38.47 -52.04 -1.96
C ALA A 35 37.70 -51.16 -0.96
N GLN A 36 36.72 -51.81 -0.37
CA GLN A 36 35.89 -51.48 0.79
C GLN A 36 36.70 -51.17 2.07
N SER A 37 36.32 -50.09 2.73
CA SER A 37 36.37 -49.98 4.20
C SER A 37 35.15 -49.19 4.67
N SER A 38 34.33 -49.80 5.52
CA SER A 38 33.16 -49.19 6.14
C SER A 38 33.55 -48.11 7.14
N PRO A 39 32.97 -46.93 7.10
CA PRO A 39 32.94 -46.05 8.26
C PRO A 39 31.57 -46.06 8.95
N ALA A 40 31.61 -45.73 10.23
CA ALA A 40 30.52 -45.65 11.17
C ALA A 40 29.39 -44.66 10.72
N PRO A 41 28.17 -44.77 11.28
CA PRO A 41 27.04 -43.93 10.85
C PRO A 41 27.23 -42.47 11.32
N GLU A 42 27.57 -41.60 10.41
CA GLU A 42 27.36 -40.18 10.59
C GLU A 42 25.83 -39.88 10.54
N THR A 43 25.32 -39.39 11.64
CA THR A 43 23.93 -38.88 11.71
C THR A 43 23.83 -37.61 10.84
N SER A 44 23.59 -37.80 9.55
CA SER A 44 23.23 -36.69 8.68
C SER A 44 21.86 -36.18 9.11
N VAL A 45 21.80 -35.00 9.71
CA VAL A 45 20.57 -34.23 9.83
C VAL A 45 20.14 -33.86 8.40
N GLN A 46 19.23 -34.64 7.87
CA GLN A 46 18.58 -34.33 6.60
C GLN A 46 17.72 -33.08 6.82
N LEU A 47 18.20 -31.90 6.42
CA LEU A 47 17.42 -30.71 6.29
C LEU A 47 16.36 -30.97 5.20
N GLU A 48 15.11 -30.78 5.54
CA GLU A 48 13.98 -30.95 4.62
C GLU A 48 14.24 -30.19 3.32
N THR A 49 14.36 -30.93 2.23
CA THR A 49 14.30 -30.41 0.87
C THR A 49 13.03 -29.56 0.75
N ILE A 50 13.11 -28.39 0.13
CA ILE A 50 11.92 -27.60 -0.23
C ILE A 50 11.12 -28.45 -1.22
N VAL A 51 10.18 -29.23 -0.69
CA VAL A 51 9.28 -30.06 -1.49
C VAL A 51 8.23 -29.11 -2.06
N VAL A 52 8.25 -28.92 -3.37
CA VAL A 52 7.24 -28.17 -4.13
C VAL A 52 5.91 -28.96 -4.20
N GLU A 53 5.82 -30.11 -3.61
CA GLU A 53 4.60 -30.90 -3.47
C GLU A 53 4.41 -31.38 -2.04
N GLY A 54 3.59 -30.64 -1.27
CA GLY A 54 3.17 -31.12 0.04
C GLY A 54 2.55 -30.04 0.88
N GLN A 55 1.25 -29.81 0.74
CA GLN A 55 0.27 -29.40 1.78
C GLN A 55 0.64 -28.27 2.77
N GLY A 56 1.61 -27.39 2.51
CA GLY A 56 1.95 -26.26 3.36
C GLY A 56 1.77 -24.92 2.65
N GLU A 57 1.23 -23.90 3.35
CA GLU A 57 1.19 -22.54 2.84
C GLU A 57 2.62 -22.04 2.53
N VAL A 58 2.80 -21.42 1.36
CA VAL A 58 4.02 -20.69 0.99
C VAL A 58 3.75 -19.19 1.11
N ALA A 59 4.76 -18.43 1.52
CA ALA A 59 4.68 -16.98 1.54
C ALA A 59 4.38 -16.46 0.12
N GLY A 60 3.35 -15.62 0.00
CA GLY A 60 2.87 -15.14 -1.29
C GLY A 60 1.83 -16.05 -1.98
N GLY A 61 1.60 -17.28 -1.48
CA GLY A 61 0.55 -18.18 -1.97
C GLY A 61 -0.83 -17.92 -1.34
N PRO A 62 -1.85 -18.71 -1.74
CA PRO A 62 -3.18 -18.62 -1.16
C PRO A 62 -3.20 -18.87 0.35
N VAL A 63 -4.03 -18.11 1.07
CA VAL A 63 -4.34 -18.31 2.49
C VAL A 63 -5.64 -19.09 2.58
N ARG A 64 -5.67 -20.16 3.36
CA ARG A 64 -6.91 -20.90 3.67
C ARG A 64 -7.65 -20.22 4.83
N GLY A 65 -8.89 -19.81 4.60
CA GLY A 65 -9.64 -19.02 5.58
C GLY A 65 -9.01 -17.66 5.82
N TYR A 66 -8.90 -17.27 7.10
CA TYR A 66 -8.37 -15.95 7.51
C TYR A 66 -6.97 -16.00 8.14
N VAL A 67 -6.43 -17.19 8.41
CA VAL A 67 -5.21 -17.38 9.18
C VAL A 67 -4.04 -17.71 8.27
N ALA A 68 -3.21 -16.71 7.96
CA ALA A 68 -1.96 -16.91 7.25
C ALA A 68 -0.88 -17.48 8.17
N GLN A 69 -0.12 -18.45 7.65
CA GLN A 69 0.94 -19.13 8.39
C GLN A 69 2.32 -18.53 8.09
N ARG A 70 2.51 -17.99 6.87
CA ARG A 70 3.78 -17.52 6.35
C ARG A 70 3.65 -16.16 5.66
N SER A 71 4.74 -15.38 5.71
CA SER A 71 4.88 -14.12 4.99
C SER A 71 6.32 -13.95 4.52
N ALA A 72 6.49 -13.38 3.32
CA ALA A 72 7.79 -12.93 2.84
C ALA A 72 8.05 -11.45 3.15
N THR A 73 7.03 -10.68 3.51
CA THR A 73 7.16 -9.23 3.65
C THR A 73 8.07 -8.83 4.81
N GLY A 74 8.10 -9.61 5.89
CA GLY A 74 8.97 -9.32 7.04
C GLY A 74 10.41 -9.81 6.93
N SER A 75 10.73 -10.64 5.91
CA SER A 75 12.03 -11.31 5.81
C SER A 75 12.58 -11.44 4.39
N LYS A 76 11.77 -11.11 3.35
CA LYS A 76 12.04 -11.41 1.92
C LYS A 76 12.24 -12.90 1.62
N SER A 77 11.93 -13.80 2.54
CA SER A 77 12.02 -15.26 2.41
C SER A 77 10.75 -15.93 2.91
N ASN A 78 10.58 -17.21 2.62
CA ASN A 78 9.39 -17.99 3.04
C ASN A 78 9.44 -18.30 4.54
N THR A 79 9.06 -17.31 5.38
CA THR A 79 9.22 -17.36 6.84
C THR A 79 7.87 -17.53 7.55
N PRO A 80 7.78 -18.42 8.57
CA PRO A 80 6.62 -18.46 9.45
C PRO A 80 6.38 -17.09 10.11
N ILE A 81 5.12 -16.64 10.17
CA ILE A 81 4.79 -15.32 10.75
C ILE A 81 5.24 -15.24 12.22
N THR A 82 5.19 -16.35 12.96
CA THR A 82 5.68 -16.42 14.35
C THR A 82 7.19 -16.15 14.47
N ALA A 83 7.96 -16.48 13.45
CA ALA A 83 9.42 -16.29 13.42
C ALA A 83 9.86 -14.89 12.95
N ILE A 84 8.94 -13.99 12.67
CA ILE A 84 9.24 -12.60 12.29
C ILE A 84 9.14 -11.73 13.55
N PRO A 85 10.24 -11.17 14.08
CA PRO A 85 10.22 -10.35 15.31
C PRO A 85 9.73 -8.92 15.03
N GLN A 86 8.56 -8.82 14.41
CA GLN A 86 7.86 -7.58 14.04
C GLN A 86 6.40 -7.89 13.77
N SER A 87 5.51 -6.93 13.99
CA SER A 87 4.08 -7.11 13.74
C SER A 87 3.80 -7.18 12.24
N VAL A 88 3.12 -8.25 11.81
CA VAL A 88 2.72 -8.50 10.43
C VAL A 88 1.24 -8.87 10.40
N SER A 89 0.46 -8.21 9.55
CA SER A 89 -0.92 -8.60 9.23
C SER A 89 -1.00 -9.10 7.79
N VAL A 90 -1.75 -10.16 7.56
CA VAL A 90 -2.00 -10.72 6.22
C VAL A 90 -3.50 -10.78 5.99
N ILE A 91 -3.96 -10.15 4.93
CA ILE A 91 -5.35 -10.18 4.45
C ILE A 91 -5.38 -11.10 3.23
N GLY A 92 -5.94 -12.31 3.36
CA GLY A 92 -6.00 -13.30 2.31
C GLY A 92 -7.09 -13.03 1.27
N ARG A 93 -7.04 -13.75 0.14
CA ARG A 93 -8.04 -13.63 -0.93
C ARG A 93 -9.46 -13.86 -0.43
N GLU A 94 -9.66 -14.88 0.39
CA GLU A 94 -10.98 -15.20 0.95
C GLU A 94 -11.55 -14.06 1.81
N GLU A 95 -10.71 -13.42 2.61
CA GLU A 95 -11.09 -12.25 3.43
C GLU A 95 -11.46 -11.03 2.57
N ILE A 96 -10.74 -10.80 1.44
CA ILE A 96 -11.06 -9.75 0.47
C ILE A 96 -12.40 -10.04 -0.22
N ASP A 97 -12.63 -11.30 -0.63
CA ASP A 97 -13.84 -11.72 -1.33
C ASP A 97 -15.08 -11.71 -0.41
N ASP A 98 -14.95 -12.15 0.83
CA ASP A 98 -16.04 -12.20 1.80
C ASP A 98 -16.58 -10.79 2.12
N ARG A 99 -15.71 -9.79 2.15
CA ARG A 99 -16.04 -8.38 2.41
C ARG A 99 -16.25 -7.56 1.14
N LYS A 100 -15.99 -8.14 -0.06
CA LYS A 100 -16.12 -7.48 -1.37
C LYS A 100 -15.35 -6.17 -1.47
N ALA A 101 -14.13 -6.12 -0.96
CA ALA A 101 -13.28 -4.95 -1.08
C ALA A 101 -12.95 -4.66 -2.55
N GLN A 102 -13.29 -3.46 -3.03
CA GLN A 102 -13.06 -2.99 -4.40
C GLN A 102 -11.78 -2.15 -4.54
N LYS A 103 -11.19 -1.76 -3.41
CA LYS A 103 -9.96 -0.98 -3.30
C LYS A 103 -9.04 -1.57 -2.24
N VAL A 104 -7.75 -1.27 -2.33
CA VAL A 104 -6.77 -1.74 -1.33
C VAL A 104 -7.06 -1.16 0.06
N ASP A 105 -7.38 0.13 0.14
CA ASP A 105 -7.72 0.76 1.41
C ASP A 105 -9.00 0.19 2.05
N GLU A 106 -9.94 -0.32 1.25
CA GLU A 106 -11.11 -1.06 1.75
C GLU A 106 -10.73 -2.42 2.35
N ALA A 107 -9.80 -3.14 1.70
CA ALA A 107 -9.30 -4.41 2.23
C ALA A 107 -8.63 -4.23 3.61
N LEU A 108 -8.01 -3.06 3.84
CA LEU A 108 -7.30 -2.71 5.07
C LEU A 108 -8.20 -2.28 6.25
N ARG A 109 -9.50 -2.05 6.06
CA ARG A 109 -10.43 -1.49 7.08
C ARG A 109 -10.49 -2.25 8.41
N TYR A 110 -10.14 -3.53 8.43
CA TYR A 110 -10.19 -4.42 9.60
C TYR A 110 -8.80 -4.80 10.14
N THR A 111 -7.75 -4.04 9.77
CA THR A 111 -6.37 -4.33 10.12
C THR A 111 -5.91 -3.46 11.28
N ALA A 112 -5.35 -4.07 12.33
CA ALA A 112 -4.77 -3.33 13.45
C ALA A 112 -3.61 -2.44 12.99
N GLY A 113 -3.48 -1.23 13.59
CA GLY A 113 -2.42 -0.26 13.26
C GLY A 113 -2.63 0.50 11.97
N VAL A 114 -3.73 0.27 11.23
CA VAL A 114 -4.02 0.93 9.94
C VAL A 114 -5.26 1.81 10.04
N THR A 115 -5.12 3.07 9.65
CA THR A 115 -6.25 3.98 9.41
C THR A 115 -6.50 4.05 7.91
N ALA A 116 -7.47 3.28 7.44
CA ALA A 116 -7.86 3.21 6.03
C ALA A 116 -8.79 4.35 5.64
N GLN A 117 -8.72 4.79 4.36
CA GLN A 117 -9.54 5.87 3.80
C GLN A 117 -9.48 7.16 4.63
N ALA A 118 -8.28 7.57 4.96
CA ALA A 118 -8.03 8.64 5.93
C ALA A 118 -8.72 9.96 5.58
N PHE A 119 -8.92 10.26 4.29
CA PHE A 119 -9.59 11.48 3.80
C PHE A 119 -11.04 11.25 3.32
N GLY A 120 -11.60 10.08 3.58
CA GLY A 120 -12.88 9.63 3.05
C GLY A 120 -12.72 8.75 1.80
N PRO A 121 -13.84 8.36 1.16
CA PRO A 121 -13.80 7.59 -0.08
C PRO A 121 -13.21 8.42 -1.21
N ASP A 122 -12.21 7.85 -1.88
CA ASP A 122 -11.55 8.44 -3.03
C ASP A 122 -11.38 7.32 -4.08
N PRO A 123 -12.02 7.42 -5.24
CA PRO A 123 -12.01 6.33 -6.21
C PRO A 123 -10.66 6.16 -6.92
N ASP A 124 -9.78 7.14 -6.92
CA ASP A 124 -8.52 7.12 -7.69
C ASP A 124 -7.26 6.92 -6.85
N THR A 125 -7.34 7.03 -5.53
CA THR A 125 -6.20 6.86 -4.62
C THR A 125 -6.57 6.02 -3.40
N ASP A 126 -5.65 5.14 -2.98
CA ASP A 126 -5.76 4.36 -1.75
C ASP A 126 -5.10 5.12 -0.60
N TRP A 127 -5.92 5.79 0.24
CA TRP A 127 -5.43 6.61 1.35
C TRP A 127 -5.37 5.82 2.65
N PHE A 128 -4.18 5.62 3.19
CA PHE A 128 -4.02 4.97 4.49
C PHE A 128 -2.80 5.45 5.27
N PHE A 129 -2.92 5.34 6.60
CA PHE A 129 -1.85 5.59 7.57
C PHE A 129 -1.54 4.29 8.31
N ILE A 130 -0.28 4.10 8.66
CA ILE A 130 0.17 2.99 9.51
C ILE A 130 0.82 3.61 10.75
N ARG A 131 0.34 3.24 11.95
CA ARG A 131 0.81 3.79 13.23
C ARG A 131 0.85 5.33 13.28
N GLY A 132 -0.11 5.98 12.60
CA GLY A 132 -0.20 7.44 12.53
C GLY A 132 0.59 8.10 11.40
N PHE A 133 1.37 7.37 10.61
CA PHE A 133 2.15 7.91 9.50
C PHE A 133 1.55 7.55 8.15
N GLN A 134 1.36 8.56 7.29
CA GLN A 134 0.81 8.36 5.95
C GLN A 134 1.72 7.48 5.10
N ALA A 135 1.21 6.35 4.61
CA ALA A 135 1.99 5.35 3.89
C ALA A 135 1.65 5.24 2.39
N THR A 136 0.70 6.02 1.90
CA THR A 136 0.19 5.97 0.52
C THR A 136 1.27 6.16 -0.55
N GLN A 137 2.25 7.06 -0.35
CA GLN A 137 3.23 7.41 -1.39
C GLN A 137 4.48 6.54 -1.38
N ASN A 138 5.04 6.26 -0.21
CA ASN A 138 6.33 5.58 -0.07
C ASN A 138 6.27 4.27 0.73
N GLY A 139 5.06 3.82 1.08
CA GLY A 139 4.81 2.60 1.83
C GLY A 139 4.14 1.49 1.01
N VAL A 140 3.92 1.64 -0.30
CA VAL A 140 3.24 0.64 -1.13
C VAL A 140 4.22 -0.14 -1.99
N PHE A 141 4.09 -1.47 -1.94
CA PHE A 141 4.89 -2.41 -2.71
C PHE A 141 3.98 -3.38 -3.48
N LEU A 142 4.42 -3.84 -4.63
CA LEU A 142 3.78 -4.93 -5.37
C LEU A 142 4.84 -6.04 -5.57
N ASP A 143 4.53 -7.23 -5.06
CA ASP A 143 5.41 -8.41 -5.12
C ASP A 143 6.82 -8.13 -4.56
N GLY A 144 6.90 -7.34 -3.47
CA GLY A 144 8.14 -6.95 -2.81
C GLY A 144 8.94 -5.84 -3.50
N LEU A 145 8.49 -5.33 -4.63
CA LEU A 145 9.10 -4.21 -5.36
C LEU A 145 8.31 -2.91 -5.11
N SER A 146 9.01 -1.81 -4.84
CA SER A 146 8.39 -0.51 -4.54
C SER A 146 7.50 0.00 -5.68
N LEU A 147 6.31 0.52 -5.32
CA LEU A 147 5.41 1.29 -6.18
C LEU A 147 5.53 2.77 -5.82
N PHE A 148 6.72 3.31 -5.97
CA PHE A 148 7.01 4.68 -5.58
C PHE A 148 6.03 5.68 -6.23
N ALA A 149 5.52 6.65 -5.44
CA ALA A 149 4.65 7.72 -5.89
C ALA A 149 5.14 9.08 -5.38
N TYR A 150 4.83 10.14 -6.12
CA TYR A 150 5.09 11.50 -5.72
C TYR A 150 3.95 12.42 -6.20
N GLY A 151 3.42 13.25 -5.30
CA GLY A 151 2.26 14.08 -5.60
C GLY A 151 1.06 13.23 -6.04
N PHE A 152 0.48 13.53 -7.19
CA PHE A 152 -0.60 12.76 -7.82
C PHE A 152 -0.09 11.67 -8.77
N GLY A 153 1.24 11.59 -8.98
CA GLY A 153 1.88 10.60 -9.83
C GLY A 153 2.14 9.29 -9.09
N GLY A 154 1.21 8.36 -9.13
CA GLY A 154 1.33 7.05 -8.47
C GLY A 154 0.52 5.97 -9.16
N PHE A 155 0.90 4.71 -8.88
CA PHE A 155 0.20 3.53 -9.38
C PHE A 155 -0.89 3.10 -8.40
N GLN A 156 -2.04 2.71 -8.91
CA GLN A 156 -3.11 2.07 -8.16
C GLN A 156 -3.26 0.62 -8.62
N ILE A 157 -3.39 -0.31 -7.71
CA ILE A 157 -3.54 -1.74 -8.01
C ILE A 157 -4.94 -2.19 -7.60
N ASP A 158 -5.69 -2.73 -8.57
CA ASP A 158 -7.02 -3.28 -8.30
C ASP A 158 -6.91 -4.57 -7.49
N PRO A 159 -7.68 -4.74 -6.38
CA PRO A 159 -7.67 -5.96 -5.58
C PRO A 159 -8.03 -7.24 -6.32
N VAL A 160 -8.69 -7.16 -7.48
CA VAL A 160 -8.96 -8.34 -8.33
C VAL A 160 -7.68 -9.07 -8.72
N LEU A 161 -6.57 -8.33 -8.88
CA LEU A 161 -5.25 -8.87 -9.23
C LEU A 161 -4.53 -9.55 -8.07
N LEU A 162 -4.99 -9.37 -6.82
CA LEU A 162 -4.25 -9.72 -5.61
C LEU A 162 -4.66 -11.07 -5.05
N GLU A 163 -3.69 -11.87 -4.64
CA GLU A 163 -3.85 -13.06 -3.83
C GLU A 163 -3.98 -12.71 -2.35
N ARG A 164 -3.17 -11.73 -1.89
CA ARG A 164 -3.19 -11.22 -0.53
C ARG A 164 -2.63 -9.80 -0.42
N VAL A 165 -2.95 -9.13 0.67
CA VAL A 165 -2.37 -7.85 1.07
C VAL A 165 -1.65 -8.08 2.40
N GLU A 166 -0.38 -7.74 2.48
CA GLU A 166 0.44 -7.90 3.67
C GLU A 166 0.86 -6.55 4.23
N VAL A 167 0.69 -6.34 5.53
CA VAL A 167 1.11 -5.11 6.22
C VAL A 167 2.23 -5.45 7.19
N LEU A 168 3.43 -4.96 6.92
CA LEU A 168 4.55 -4.98 7.85
C LEU A 168 4.57 -3.66 8.61
N LYS A 169 4.35 -3.68 9.93
CA LYS A 169 4.19 -2.49 10.77
C LYS A 169 5.52 -2.07 11.38
N GLY A 170 5.82 -0.76 11.32
CA GLY A 170 7.11 -0.19 11.73
C GLY A 170 8.17 -0.22 10.63
N PRO A 171 9.40 0.25 10.92
CA PRO A 171 10.46 0.42 9.95
C PRO A 171 10.81 -0.84 9.16
N SER A 172 10.88 -0.71 7.84
CA SER A 172 11.20 -1.80 6.90
C SER A 172 12.46 -1.52 6.06
N SER A 173 13.12 -0.38 6.30
CA SER A 173 14.25 0.09 5.48
C SER A 173 15.40 -0.90 5.41
N ALA A 174 15.65 -1.69 6.46
CA ALA A 174 16.71 -2.70 6.50
C ALA A 174 16.59 -3.81 5.44
N LEU A 175 15.41 -3.99 4.81
CA LEU A 175 15.18 -4.94 3.73
C LEU A 175 14.75 -4.26 2.42
N TYR A 176 14.02 -3.14 2.53
CA TYR A 176 13.35 -2.53 1.40
C TYR A 176 13.96 -1.19 0.97
N GLY A 177 14.94 -0.66 1.71
CA GLY A 177 15.49 0.67 1.51
C GLY A 177 14.52 1.76 1.96
N GLY A 178 14.69 2.98 1.51
CA GLY A 178 13.87 4.12 1.92
C GLY A 178 12.37 3.83 1.91
N GLY A 179 11.66 4.24 2.96
CA GLY A 179 10.24 3.96 3.09
C GLY A 179 9.58 4.63 4.29
N ASN A 180 8.30 4.36 4.46
CA ASN A 180 7.47 4.94 5.51
C ASN A 180 7.86 4.46 6.92
N PRO A 181 7.95 5.36 7.91
CA PRO A 181 8.27 4.98 9.29
C PRO A 181 7.23 4.02 9.90
N GLY A 182 5.95 4.23 9.61
CA GLY A 182 4.86 3.41 10.15
C GLY A 182 4.83 1.99 9.62
N GLY A 183 5.41 1.75 8.42
CA GLY A 183 5.44 0.43 7.80
C GLY A 183 5.17 0.44 6.30
N ILE A 184 4.98 -0.75 5.75
CA ILE A 184 4.67 -0.95 4.33
C ILE A 184 3.45 -1.85 4.14
N VAL A 185 2.74 -1.63 3.05
CA VAL A 185 1.73 -2.52 2.48
C VAL A 185 2.31 -3.19 1.26
N ASN A 186 2.49 -4.49 1.31
CA ASN A 186 2.94 -5.30 0.18
C ASN A 186 1.73 -5.99 -0.46
N LEU A 187 1.44 -5.65 -1.68
CA LEU A 187 0.41 -6.22 -2.51
C LEU A 187 1.00 -7.45 -3.20
N VAL A 188 0.44 -8.61 -2.93
CA VAL A 188 0.91 -9.87 -3.51
C VAL A 188 -0.04 -10.28 -4.61
N SER A 189 0.43 -10.28 -5.86
CA SER A 189 -0.40 -10.58 -7.01
C SER A 189 -0.67 -12.08 -7.15
N LYS A 190 -1.82 -12.42 -7.70
CA LYS A 190 -2.16 -13.78 -8.10
C LYS A 190 -1.11 -14.31 -9.07
N ARG A 191 -0.79 -15.62 -8.99
CA ARG A 191 0.18 -16.29 -9.88
C ARG A 191 -0.44 -17.50 -10.56
N PRO A 192 0.05 -17.92 -11.72
CA PRO A 192 -0.26 -19.24 -12.26
C PRO A 192 0.11 -20.32 -11.24
N ASN A 193 -0.82 -21.25 -10.99
CA ASN A 193 -0.72 -22.23 -9.90
C ASN A 193 -0.64 -23.69 -10.40
N GLY A 194 -0.35 -23.88 -11.68
CA GLY A 194 -0.26 -25.20 -12.29
C GLY A 194 -1.59 -25.93 -12.47
N LYS A 195 -2.73 -25.24 -12.28
CA LYS A 195 -4.07 -25.81 -12.43
C LYS A 195 -4.84 -25.16 -13.56
N THR A 196 -5.74 -25.92 -14.19
CA THR A 196 -6.73 -25.38 -15.11
C THR A 196 -8.01 -25.09 -14.35
N PHE A 197 -8.47 -23.86 -14.39
CA PHE A 197 -9.66 -23.36 -13.71
C PHE A 197 -10.19 -22.10 -14.42
N GLY A 198 -11.43 -21.76 -14.14
CA GLY A 198 -11.98 -20.47 -14.55
C GLY A 198 -12.94 -19.92 -13.49
N SER A 199 -13.02 -18.60 -13.45
CA SER A 199 -13.98 -17.87 -12.64
C SER A 199 -14.40 -16.61 -13.38
N ILE A 200 -15.70 -16.37 -13.43
CA ILE A 200 -16.29 -15.11 -13.85
C ILE A 200 -17.22 -14.62 -12.75
N GLU A 201 -17.16 -13.34 -12.44
CA GLU A 201 -18.06 -12.70 -11.49
C GLU A 201 -18.63 -11.42 -12.10
N ALA A 202 -19.91 -11.15 -11.91
CA ALA A 202 -20.55 -9.89 -12.23
C ALA A 202 -21.28 -9.35 -11.01
N GLY A 203 -21.26 -8.03 -10.83
CA GLY A 203 -21.92 -7.38 -9.70
C GLY A 203 -22.36 -5.96 -10.03
N ILE A 204 -23.27 -5.45 -9.21
CA ILE A 204 -23.77 -4.08 -9.29
C ILE A 204 -24.04 -3.57 -7.88
N ASN A 205 -23.76 -2.28 -7.63
CA ASN A 205 -24.09 -1.64 -6.37
C ASN A 205 -25.37 -0.78 -6.49
N ASN A 206 -25.87 -0.34 -5.34
CA ASN A 206 -27.09 0.47 -5.26
C ASN A 206 -26.96 1.89 -5.86
N TRP A 207 -25.78 2.30 -6.27
CA TRP A 207 -25.52 3.57 -6.95
C TRP A 207 -25.57 3.44 -8.48
N GLY A 208 -25.57 2.20 -8.99
CA GLY A 208 -25.56 1.92 -10.43
C GLY A 208 -24.17 1.66 -11.00
N ASN A 209 -23.14 1.52 -10.15
CA ASN A 209 -21.83 1.07 -10.60
C ASN A 209 -21.81 -0.46 -10.70
N ALA A 210 -21.51 -0.98 -11.90
CA ALA A 210 -21.46 -2.40 -12.19
C ALA A 210 -20.03 -2.84 -12.57
N TYR A 211 -19.72 -4.12 -12.35
CA TYR A 211 -18.42 -4.70 -12.70
C TYR A 211 -18.53 -6.14 -13.21
N THR A 212 -17.51 -6.53 -13.95
CA THR A 212 -17.27 -7.94 -14.33
C THR A 212 -15.81 -8.28 -14.12
N ASP A 213 -15.56 -9.37 -13.40
CA ASP A 213 -14.24 -9.93 -13.11
C ASP A 213 -14.04 -11.23 -13.86
N VAL A 214 -12.81 -11.48 -14.31
CA VAL A 214 -12.38 -12.74 -14.89
C VAL A 214 -11.09 -13.22 -14.24
N ASP A 215 -10.98 -14.53 -13.99
CA ASP A 215 -9.78 -15.16 -13.46
C ASP A 215 -9.68 -16.58 -14.04
N ILE A 216 -8.82 -16.76 -15.02
CA ILE A 216 -8.70 -17.99 -15.80
C ILE A 216 -7.27 -18.48 -15.75
N GLY A 217 -7.08 -19.72 -15.31
CA GLY A 217 -5.81 -20.42 -15.30
C GLY A 217 -5.85 -21.61 -16.27
N VAL A 218 -4.76 -21.80 -16.99
CA VAL A 218 -4.55 -22.98 -17.86
C VAL A 218 -3.15 -23.54 -17.62
N SER A 219 -3.06 -24.86 -17.44
CA SER A 219 -1.79 -25.57 -17.30
C SER A 219 -1.72 -26.72 -18.28
N ASP A 220 -0.51 -26.99 -18.78
CA ASP A 220 -0.24 -28.21 -19.53
C ASP A 220 -0.27 -29.45 -18.61
N LYS A 221 -0.41 -30.63 -19.22
CA LYS A 221 -0.52 -31.89 -18.46
C LYS A 221 0.76 -32.25 -17.68
N GLN A 222 1.91 -31.72 -18.08
CA GLN A 222 3.20 -31.98 -17.45
C GLN A 222 3.53 -30.96 -16.36
N GLY A 223 2.74 -29.85 -16.25
CA GLY A 223 3.02 -28.76 -15.31
C GLY A 223 4.22 -27.90 -15.72
N LEU A 224 4.73 -28.07 -16.95
CA LEU A 224 5.88 -27.33 -17.48
C LEU A 224 5.51 -25.85 -17.74
N TRP A 225 4.30 -25.61 -18.25
CA TRP A 225 3.75 -24.29 -18.54
C TRP A 225 2.43 -24.10 -17.83
N SER A 226 2.27 -22.95 -17.24
CA SER A 226 0.97 -22.50 -16.74
C SER A 226 0.78 -21.02 -17.03
N THR A 227 -0.46 -20.66 -17.34
CA THR A 227 -0.87 -19.28 -17.63
C THR A 227 -1.99 -18.87 -16.70
N ARG A 228 -2.11 -17.58 -16.44
CA ARG A 228 -3.26 -16.99 -15.73
C ARG A 228 -3.61 -15.65 -16.37
N LEU A 229 -4.89 -15.44 -16.59
CA LEU A 229 -5.44 -14.16 -17.00
C LEU A 229 -6.38 -13.69 -15.90
N THR A 230 -6.09 -12.53 -15.32
CA THR A 230 -6.95 -11.87 -14.35
C THR A 230 -7.31 -10.49 -14.86
N GLY A 231 -8.55 -10.08 -14.69
CA GLY A 231 -9.00 -8.76 -15.11
C GLY A 231 -10.33 -8.34 -14.54
N ARG A 232 -10.60 -7.05 -14.64
CA ARG A 232 -11.86 -6.39 -14.25
C ARG A 232 -12.19 -5.29 -15.24
N ILE A 233 -13.46 -5.13 -15.51
CA ILE A 233 -14.04 -3.93 -16.09
C ILE A 233 -15.17 -3.47 -15.16
N SER A 234 -15.23 -2.18 -14.84
CA SER A 234 -16.30 -1.61 -14.03
C SER A 234 -16.65 -0.20 -14.49
N GLY A 235 -17.88 0.21 -14.22
CA GLY A 235 -18.31 1.57 -14.50
C GLY A 235 -19.74 1.84 -14.09
N GLY A 236 -20.04 3.14 -13.93
CA GLY A 236 -21.36 3.64 -13.56
C GLY A 236 -21.29 4.84 -12.66
N ASP A 237 -22.43 5.17 -12.06
CA ASP A 237 -22.57 6.33 -11.18
C ASP A 237 -21.95 6.04 -9.80
N GLN A 238 -21.63 7.11 -9.07
CA GLN A 238 -21.14 7.10 -7.70
C GLN A 238 -22.19 7.65 -6.74
N TYR A 239 -21.96 7.56 -5.41
CA TYR A 239 -22.89 8.12 -4.44
C TYR A 239 -22.99 9.65 -4.47
N THR A 240 -21.96 10.33 -4.97
CA THR A 240 -21.96 11.78 -5.19
C THR A 240 -22.71 12.09 -6.48
N ASP A 241 -23.64 13.03 -6.43
CA ASP A 241 -24.42 13.44 -7.61
C ASP A 241 -23.48 13.78 -8.78
N VAL A 242 -23.84 13.40 -10.01
CA VAL A 242 -23.08 13.65 -11.25
C VAL A 242 -21.79 12.81 -11.40
N ALA A 243 -21.15 12.42 -10.31
CA ALA A 243 -19.88 11.70 -10.36
C ALA A 243 -20.03 10.32 -11.04
N LYS A 244 -19.08 10.00 -11.91
CA LYS A 244 -19.01 8.73 -12.65
C LYS A 244 -17.61 8.15 -12.56
N ASP A 245 -17.56 6.83 -12.60
CA ASP A 245 -16.30 6.09 -12.58
C ASP A 245 -16.32 5.01 -13.68
N PHE A 246 -15.30 4.97 -14.49
CA PHE A 246 -15.03 3.86 -15.40
C PHE A 246 -13.59 3.42 -15.22
N ARG A 247 -13.39 2.12 -15.02
CA ARG A 247 -12.06 1.52 -14.92
C ARG A 247 -11.99 0.14 -15.55
N GLY A 248 -10.81 -0.18 -16.05
CA GLY A 248 -10.52 -1.51 -16.57
C GLY A 248 -9.09 -1.91 -16.24
N VAL A 249 -8.88 -3.17 -15.86
CA VAL A 249 -7.56 -3.74 -15.64
C VAL A 249 -7.49 -5.15 -16.22
N ILE A 250 -6.32 -5.49 -16.79
CA ILE A 250 -6.02 -6.83 -17.28
C ILE A 250 -4.56 -7.18 -16.95
N MET A 251 -4.33 -8.42 -16.51
CA MET A 251 -3.01 -8.93 -16.13
C MET A 251 -2.82 -10.36 -16.65
N PRO A 252 -2.30 -10.55 -17.87
CA PRO A 252 -1.83 -11.84 -18.35
C PRO A 252 -0.50 -12.24 -17.70
N GLN A 253 -0.35 -13.53 -17.39
CA GLN A 253 0.82 -14.10 -16.76
C GLN A 253 1.14 -15.47 -17.35
N ILE A 254 2.43 -15.82 -17.37
CA ILE A 254 2.93 -17.11 -17.79
C ILE A 254 4.04 -17.58 -16.86
N THR A 255 3.96 -18.81 -16.44
CA THR A 255 5.01 -19.48 -15.64
C THR A 255 5.59 -20.64 -16.45
N TYR A 256 6.91 -20.71 -16.49
CA TYR A 256 7.68 -21.83 -17.03
C TYR A 256 8.46 -22.47 -15.90
N GLN A 257 8.22 -23.77 -15.66
CA GLN A 257 8.84 -24.54 -14.58
C GLN A 257 9.38 -25.86 -15.12
N PRO A 258 10.56 -25.84 -15.77
CA PRO A 258 11.13 -27.02 -16.41
C PRO A 258 11.57 -28.09 -15.40
N THR A 259 11.86 -27.70 -14.16
CA THR A 259 12.26 -28.59 -13.07
C THR A 259 11.72 -28.08 -11.74
N GLY A 260 11.76 -28.88 -10.69
CA GLY A 260 11.46 -28.41 -9.32
C GLY A 260 12.41 -27.32 -8.82
N ALA A 261 13.62 -27.24 -9.40
CA ALA A 261 14.64 -26.27 -9.01
C ALA A 261 14.53 -24.92 -9.75
N THR A 262 13.84 -24.86 -10.90
CA THR A 262 13.79 -23.65 -11.74
C THR A 262 12.36 -23.22 -12.02
N ARG A 263 12.07 -21.95 -11.73
CA ARG A 263 10.78 -21.32 -12.02
C ARG A 263 11.02 -19.93 -12.60
N PHE A 264 10.34 -19.63 -13.69
CA PHE A 264 10.30 -18.31 -14.31
C PHE A 264 8.85 -17.91 -14.53
N THR A 265 8.45 -16.76 -13.99
CA THR A 265 7.10 -16.19 -14.17
C THR A 265 7.22 -14.80 -14.79
N ALA A 266 6.61 -14.57 -15.93
CA ALA A 266 6.49 -13.24 -16.55
C ALA A 266 5.06 -12.76 -16.50
N PHE A 267 4.88 -11.44 -16.40
CA PHE A 267 3.57 -10.80 -16.40
C PHE A 267 3.57 -9.48 -17.14
N GLY A 268 2.39 -9.12 -17.66
CA GLY A 268 2.07 -7.78 -18.10
C GLY A 268 0.81 -7.30 -17.39
N MET A 269 0.69 -6.00 -17.16
CA MET A 269 -0.51 -5.36 -16.60
C MET A 269 -0.82 -4.10 -17.38
N TYR A 270 -2.08 -3.88 -17.69
CA TYR A 270 -2.60 -2.61 -18.20
C TYR A 270 -3.85 -2.22 -17.43
N GLN A 271 -3.92 -0.96 -16.99
CA GLN A 271 -5.08 -0.42 -16.29
C GLN A 271 -5.39 0.99 -16.81
N ALA A 272 -6.67 1.27 -16.99
CA ALA A 272 -7.18 2.59 -17.35
C ALA A 272 -8.29 3.01 -16.38
N LEU A 273 -8.33 4.31 -16.08
CA LEU A 273 -9.31 4.99 -15.24
C LEU A 273 -9.77 6.24 -15.98
N ASP A 274 -11.09 6.46 -16.05
CA ASP A 274 -11.72 7.69 -16.57
C ASP A 274 -12.91 8.04 -15.69
N GLN A 275 -12.86 9.21 -15.06
CA GLN A 275 -13.85 9.61 -14.07
C GLN A 275 -14.31 11.06 -14.30
N ILE A 276 -15.59 11.33 -13.98
CA ILE A 276 -15.97 12.64 -13.48
C ILE A 276 -15.62 12.61 -12.00
N HIS A 277 -14.64 13.41 -11.61
CA HIS A 277 -13.95 13.31 -10.36
C HIS A 277 -14.90 13.54 -9.17
N VAL A 278 -14.82 12.65 -8.20
CA VAL A 278 -15.45 12.83 -6.91
C VAL A 278 -14.46 13.57 -6.02
N GLY A 279 -14.40 14.88 -6.14
CA GLY A 279 -13.61 15.71 -5.24
C GLY A 279 -14.15 15.62 -3.82
N GLY A 280 -13.87 14.52 -3.11
CA GLY A 280 -14.24 14.38 -1.71
C GLY A 280 -13.19 15.01 -0.82
N GLY A 281 -13.55 15.76 0.20
CA GLY A 281 -12.64 16.07 1.25
C GLY A 281 -12.17 17.53 1.38
N PHE A 282 -12.73 18.46 0.65
CA PHE A 282 -12.44 19.88 0.82
C PHE A 282 -13.68 20.68 1.21
N LEU A 283 -14.39 20.18 2.24
CA LEU A 283 -15.60 20.79 2.78
C LEU A 283 -15.30 21.56 4.07
N PRO A 284 -16.06 22.64 4.36
CA PRO A 284 -15.92 23.38 5.62
C PRO A 284 -16.30 22.53 6.84
N TYR A 285 -15.65 22.77 7.96
CA TYR A 285 -15.98 22.19 9.28
C TYR A 285 -17.42 22.52 9.71
N VAL A 286 -17.82 23.79 9.56
CA VAL A 286 -19.21 24.22 9.74
C VAL A 286 -20.01 23.85 8.50
N GLY A 287 -21.06 23.08 8.66
CA GLY A 287 -21.84 22.48 7.58
C GLY A 287 -21.49 21.00 7.36
N THR A 288 -20.45 20.48 8.01
CA THR A 288 -20.13 19.05 7.97
C THR A 288 -20.04 18.43 9.37
N VAL A 289 -19.05 18.78 10.18
CA VAL A 289 -18.91 18.28 11.55
C VAL A 289 -19.94 18.93 12.47
N VAL A 290 -20.08 20.25 12.37
CA VAL A 290 -21.12 21.01 13.09
C VAL A 290 -22.11 21.62 12.09
N ASN A 291 -23.36 21.83 12.53
CA ASN A 291 -24.36 22.40 11.67
C ASN A 291 -24.06 23.88 11.35
N ALA A 292 -24.24 24.24 10.10
CA ALA A 292 -24.36 25.63 9.67
C ALA A 292 -25.80 26.17 9.93
N PRO A 293 -26.08 27.47 9.76
CA PRO A 293 -27.44 28.00 9.84
C PRO A 293 -28.44 27.32 8.89
N PHE A 294 -27.97 26.81 7.76
CA PHE A 294 -28.78 26.03 6.81
C PHE A 294 -28.81 24.52 7.13
N GLY A 295 -28.17 24.05 8.20
CA GLY A 295 -28.01 22.63 8.53
C GLY A 295 -26.68 22.06 8.05
N ARG A 296 -26.71 20.93 7.34
CA ARG A 296 -25.51 20.25 6.80
C ARG A 296 -25.46 20.37 5.28
N ILE A 297 -24.24 20.41 4.76
CA ILE A 297 -23.95 20.21 3.33
C ILE A 297 -24.36 18.76 3.00
N PRO A 298 -25.22 18.53 1.99
CA PRO A 298 -25.62 17.17 1.63
C PRO A 298 -24.40 16.31 1.28
N ARG A 299 -24.29 15.12 1.87
CA ARG A 299 -23.19 14.18 1.64
C ARG A 299 -22.96 13.85 0.16
N LYS A 300 -24.03 13.88 -0.64
CA LYS A 300 -23.98 13.58 -2.08
C LYS A 300 -23.76 14.80 -2.97
N ALA A 301 -23.62 16.01 -2.40
CA ALA A 301 -23.45 17.23 -3.18
C ALA A 301 -22.17 17.17 -4.01
N PHE A 302 -22.29 17.35 -5.33
CA PHE A 302 -21.17 17.56 -6.24
C PHE A 302 -20.85 19.05 -6.29
N LEU A 303 -19.63 19.43 -5.94
CA LEU A 303 -19.20 20.82 -5.85
C LEU A 303 -18.12 21.18 -6.88
N GLY A 304 -17.90 20.30 -7.85
CA GLY A 304 -17.10 20.52 -9.06
C GLY A 304 -17.92 21.18 -10.19
N GLU A 305 -17.50 20.94 -11.42
CA GLU A 305 -18.20 21.38 -12.65
C GLU A 305 -18.32 20.17 -13.60
N PRO A 306 -19.52 19.64 -13.85
CA PRO A 306 -19.72 18.39 -14.59
C PRO A 306 -19.06 18.31 -15.97
N ASP A 307 -19.03 19.44 -16.68
CA ASP A 307 -18.56 19.51 -18.07
C ASP A 307 -17.03 19.59 -18.20
N ILE A 308 -16.32 19.90 -17.11
CA ILE A 308 -14.86 20.08 -17.12
C ILE A 308 -14.15 19.22 -16.11
N ASP A 309 -14.84 18.76 -15.08
CA ASP A 309 -14.24 17.93 -14.03
C ASP A 309 -13.89 16.55 -14.59
N SER A 310 -12.64 16.17 -14.50
CA SER A 310 -12.15 14.90 -15.00
C SER A 310 -10.91 14.42 -14.28
N GLN A 311 -10.84 13.12 -14.06
CA GLN A 311 -9.68 12.40 -13.59
C GLN A 311 -9.39 11.23 -14.54
N LYS A 312 -8.22 11.21 -15.16
CA LYS A 312 -7.82 10.15 -16.07
C LYS A 312 -6.47 9.58 -15.68
N ARG A 313 -6.37 8.24 -15.71
CA ARG A 313 -5.11 7.56 -15.48
C ARG A 313 -4.99 6.35 -16.41
N THR A 314 -3.83 6.18 -17.01
CA THR A 314 -3.43 4.95 -17.68
C THR A 314 -2.12 4.47 -17.10
N GLN A 315 -2.02 3.18 -16.82
CA GLN A 315 -0.80 2.58 -16.30
C GLN A 315 -0.54 1.22 -16.93
N ALA A 316 0.73 0.95 -17.21
CA ALA A 316 1.18 -0.31 -17.76
C ALA A 316 2.41 -0.78 -16.99
N MET A 317 2.49 -2.08 -16.76
CA MET A 317 3.65 -2.72 -16.14
C MET A 317 4.01 -3.99 -16.90
N VAL A 318 5.30 -4.27 -16.96
CA VAL A 318 5.84 -5.57 -17.38
C VAL A 318 6.90 -5.99 -16.38
N GLY A 319 6.94 -7.28 -16.08
CA GLY A 319 7.91 -7.76 -15.12
C GLY A 319 8.05 -9.27 -15.15
N TYR A 320 9.01 -9.76 -14.36
CA TYR A 320 9.23 -11.18 -14.18
C TYR A 320 9.75 -11.49 -12.78
N GLU A 321 9.58 -12.74 -12.41
CA GLU A 321 10.19 -13.39 -11.25
C GLU A 321 10.92 -14.64 -11.75
N PHE A 322 12.20 -14.73 -11.44
CA PHE A 322 13.03 -15.90 -11.72
C PHE A 322 13.56 -16.48 -10.42
N GLN A 323 13.42 -17.79 -10.25
CA GLN A 323 13.95 -18.53 -9.12
C GLN A 323 14.69 -19.75 -9.62
N HIS A 324 15.89 -19.97 -9.09
CA HIS A 324 16.68 -21.17 -9.36
C HIS A 324 17.42 -21.64 -8.12
N GLN A 325 17.27 -22.92 -7.82
CA GLN A 325 18.01 -23.58 -6.75
C GLN A 325 19.21 -24.31 -7.35
N PHE A 326 20.40 -23.97 -6.87
CA PHE A 326 21.65 -24.64 -7.23
C PHE A 326 22.35 -25.06 -5.96
N ASP A 327 22.56 -26.40 -5.82
CA ASP A 327 23.07 -27.00 -4.58
C ASP A 327 22.24 -26.56 -3.35
N THR A 328 22.87 -25.90 -2.39
CA THR A 328 22.25 -25.41 -1.16
C THR A 328 21.80 -23.93 -1.21
N TRP A 329 22.00 -23.27 -2.35
CA TRP A 329 21.63 -21.88 -2.55
C TRP A 329 20.38 -21.76 -3.42
N THR A 330 19.54 -20.80 -3.08
CA THR A 330 18.42 -20.36 -3.92
C THR A 330 18.67 -18.93 -4.39
N PHE A 331 18.74 -18.73 -5.69
CA PHE A 331 18.76 -17.40 -6.31
C PHE A 331 17.35 -17.01 -6.70
N THR A 332 16.95 -15.78 -6.35
CA THR A 332 15.68 -15.18 -6.78
C THR A 332 15.96 -13.80 -7.34
N GLN A 333 15.39 -13.51 -8.49
CA GLN A 333 15.42 -12.18 -9.11
C GLN A 333 14.01 -11.75 -9.50
N ASN A 334 13.61 -10.57 -9.02
CA ASN A 334 12.35 -9.92 -9.39
C ASN A 334 12.67 -8.62 -10.12
N ALA A 335 12.04 -8.39 -11.28
CA ALA A 335 12.20 -7.14 -12.00
C ALA A 335 10.87 -6.63 -12.54
N ARG A 336 10.68 -5.30 -12.52
CA ARG A 336 9.49 -4.64 -13.05
C ARG A 336 9.82 -3.28 -13.63
N TYR A 337 9.31 -3.03 -14.82
CA TYR A 337 9.17 -1.69 -15.41
C TYR A 337 7.70 -1.28 -15.35
N GLY A 338 7.45 -0.03 -14.97
CA GLY A 338 6.13 0.57 -14.93
C GLY A 338 6.11 1.96 -15.54
N ARG A 339 5.05 2.25 -16.29
CA ARG A 339 4.74 3.59 -16.82
C ARG A 339 3.32 3.96 -16.46
N MET A 340 3.13 5.21 -15.98
CA MET A 340 1.83 5.78 -15.70
C MET A 340 1.71 7.16 -16.32
N LYS A 341 0.53 7.49 -16.84
CA LYS A 341 0.13 8.85 -17.22
C LYS A 341 -1.16 9.19 -16.50
N GLY A 342 -1.15 10.33 -15.82
CA GLY A 342 -2.29 10.88 -15.10
C GLY A 342 -2.61 12.29 -15.54
N SER A 343 -3.87 12.67 -15.44
CA SER A 343 -4.32 14.06 -15.56
C SER A 343 -5.57 14.28 -14.73
N GLN A 344 -5.65 15.43 -14.09
CA GLN A 344 -6.80 15.89 -13.33
C GLN A 344 -7.12 17.32 -13.73
N LEU A 345 -8.41 17.64 -13.83
CA LEU A 345 -8.93 18.96 -14.10
C LEU A 345 -10.25 19.13 -13.36
N GLY A 346 -10.44 20.25 -12.69
CA GLY A 346 -11.69 20.62 -12.07
C GLY A 346 -11.51 21.61 -10.94
N PRO A 347 -12.56 22.33 -10.55
CA PRO A 347 -12.57 23.16 -9.35
C PRO A 347 -12.88 22.33 -8.11
N TYR A 348 -12.26 22.68 -6.99
CA TYR A 348 -12.56 22.11 -5.68
C TYR A 348 -12.79 23.20 -4.63
N GLY A 349 -13.55 22.88 -3.57
CA GLY A 349 -13.87 23.79 -2.49
C GLY A 349 -12.69 24.16 -1.61
N TYR A 350 -12.67 25.38 -1.10
CA TYR A 350 -11.64 25.89 -0.20
C TYR A 350 -12.22 26.77 0.93
N GLY A 351 -13.33 26.35 1.51
CA GLY A 351 -14.05 27.09 2.54
C GLY A 351 -15.13 28.02 1.99
N TYR A 352 -15.87 28.69 2.89
CA TYR A 352 -16.91 29.61 2.49
C TYR A 352 -16.36 30.91 1.89
N ALA A 353 -17.01 31.40 0.83
CA ALA A 353 -16.72 32.69 0.26
C ALA A 353 -17.10 33.82 1.23
N GLY A 354 -16.26 34.84 1.34
CA GLY A 354 -16.51 35.98 2.22
C GLY A 354 -15.68 37.21 1.84
N PRO A 355 -16.10 38.40 2.24
CA PRO A 355 -15.36 39.63 1.98
C PRO A 355 -13.97 39.60 2.61
N GLY A 356 -12.96 39.91 1.82
CA GLY A 356 -11.58 40.07 2.30
C GLY A 356 -10.79 38.80 2.56
N SER A 357 -11.33 37.60 2.25
CA SER A 357 -10.61 36.33 2.34
C SER A 357 -10.29 35.79 0.96
N PRO A 358 -9.04 35.81 0.51
CA PRO A 358 -8.64 35.22 -0.76
C PRO A 358 -8.70 33.67 -0.75
N PHE A 359 -8.87 33.05 0.43
CA PHE A 359 -8.80 31.61 0.63
C PHE A 359 -10.00 31.04 1.37
N GLY A 360 -11.17 31.62 1.28
CA GLY A 360 -12.35 31.09 1.94
C GLY A 360 -12.28 31.08 3.47
N ASN A 361 -13.40 30.76 4.10
CA ASN A 361 -13.54 30.68 5.55
C ASN A 361 -14.24 29.38 5.93
N GLY A 362 -13.62 28.54 6.77
CA GLY A 362 -14.15 27.27 7.23
C GLY A 362 -15.23 27.36 8.31
N PHE A 363 -15.41 28.54 8.93
CA PHE A 363 -16.28 28.69 10.11
C PHE A 363 -17.67 29.22 9.81
N LEU A 364 -17.81 30.16 8.90
CA LEU A 364 -19.08 30.89 8.74
C LEU A 364 -19.48 30.94 7.26
N PRO A 365 -20.65 30.41 6.91
CA PRO A 365 -21.26 30.75 5.64
C PRO A 365 -21.54 32.25 5.62
N VAL A 366 -21.01 32.95 4.64
CA VAL A 366 -21.17 34.37 4.47
C VAL A 366 -22.10 34.60 3.29
N GLY A 367 -23.27 35.21 3.58
CA GLY A 367 -24.26 35.54 2.58
C GLY A 367 -25.45 34.56 2.50
N PRO A 368 -26.54 34.97 1.86
CA PRO A 368 -27.80 34.23 1.82
C PRO A 368 -27.70 32.91 1.02
N ASP A 369 -26.73 32.79 0.11
CA ASP A 369 -26.65 31.69 -0.86
C ASP A 369 -25.66 30.60 -0.47
N ASN A 370 -25.10 30.68 0.75
CA ASN A 370 -24.16 29.66 1.29
C ASN A 370 -23.03 29.30 0.28
N GLN A 371 -22.42 30.33 -0.28
CA GLN A 371 -21.42 30.18 -1.36
C GLN A 371 -20.11 29.60 -0.83
N LEU A 372 -19.64 28.51 -1.46
CA LEU A 372 -18.34 27.97 -1.29
C LEU A 372 -17.36 28.66 -2.24
N TYR A 373 -16.22 29.11 -1.72
CA TYR A 373 -15.08 29.52 -2.54
C TYR A 373 -14.45 28.29 -3.18
N ARG A 374 -14.09 28.37 -4.46
CA ARG A 374 -13.46 27.29 -5.20
C ARG A 374 -12.16 27.75 -5.85
N ILE A 375 -11.24 26.81 -5.99
CA ILE A 375 -9.98 26.98 -6.71
C ILE A 375 -10.02 26.04 -7.92
N GLY A 376 -9.74 26.56 -9.10
CA GLY A 376 -9.49 25.76 -10.29
C GLY A 376 -8.16 25.06 -10.16
N PHE A 377 -8.12 23.75 -10.43
CA PHE A 377 -6.94 22.93 -10.34
C PHE A 377 -6.76 22.09 -11.60
N GLN A 378 -5.53 22.01 -12.05
CA GLN A 378 -5.11 21.15 -13.15
C GLN A 378 -3.80 20.49 -12.81
N GLU A 379 -3.72 19.18 -13.09
CA GLU A 379 -2.52 18.37 -12.89
C GLU A 379 -2.27 17.48 -14.10
N ARG A 380 -0.99 17.26 -14.43
CA ARG A 380 -0.52 16.25 -15.37
C ARG A 380 0.74 15.61 -14.83
N SER A 381 0.78 14.28 -14.85
CA SER A 381 1.96 13.53 -14.48
C SER A 381 2.24 12.39 -15.45
N GLU A 382 3.52 12.18 -15.72
CA GLU A 382 4.02 11.00 -16.41
C GLU A 382 5.13 10.37 -15.56
N VAL A 383 4.91 9.13 -15.11
CA VAL A 383 5.82 8.40 -14.23
C VAL A 383 6.43 7.22 -14.98
N ASN A 384 7.74 7.05 -14.85
CA ASN A 384 8.47 5.88 -15.30
C ASN A 384 9.24 5.29 -14.12
N THR A 385 9.10 3.99 -13.88
CA THR A 385 9.80 3.26 -12.81
C THR A 385 10.47 2.03 -13.36
N PHE A 386 11.64 1.70 -12.80
CA PHE A 386 12.27 0.39 -12.97
C PHE A 386 12.82 -0.07 -11.63
N THR A 387 12.48 -1.29 -11.24
CA THR A 387 12.97 -1.91 -10.01
C THR A 387 13.43 -3.31 -10.30
N ILE A 388 14.58 -3.68 -9.73
CA ILE A 388 15.10 -5.05 -9.75
C ILE A 388 15.68 -5.39 -8.39
N ASP A 389 15.38 -6.60 -7.90
CA ASP A 389 15.85 -7.14 -6.63
C ASP A 389 16.44 -8.53 -6.86
N ASN A 390 17.68 -8.72 -6.44
CA ASN A 390 18.43 -9.97 -6.56
C ASN A 390 18.71 -10.51 -5.16
N ARG A 391 18.40 -11.79 -4.92
CA ARG A 391 18.55 -12.42 -3.62
C ARG A 391 19.23 -13.79 -3.75
N LEU A 392 20.10 -14.07 -2.80
CA LEU A 392 20.70 -15.37 -2.57
C LEU A 392 20.34 -15.82 -1.16
N GLU A 393 19.73 -17.00 -1.05
CA GLU A 393 19.28 -17.58 0.21
C GLU A 393 19.97 -18.94 0.45
N ARG A 394 20.38 -19.20 1.70
CA ARG A 394 20.95 -20.47 2.11
C ARG A 394 20.65 -20.75 3.57
N SER A 395 20.29 -22.01 3.87
CA SER A 395 20.25 -22.52 5.24
C SER A 395 21.43 -23.45 5.51
N PHE A 396 22.10 -23.29 6.67
CA PHE A 396 23.25 -24.10 7.06
C PHE A 396 23.45 -24.12 8.58
N GLY A 397 24.18 -25.13 9.08
CA GLY A 397 24.49 -25.25 10.50
C GLY A 397 25.95 -24.89 10.80
N THR A 398 26.18 -24.20 11.94
CA THR A 398 27.55 -24.01 12.52
C THR A 398 27.51 -24.44 13.99
N GLY A 399 27.81 -25.71 14.24
CA GLY A 399 27.70 -26.30 15.56
C GLY A 399 26.25 -26.31 16.07
N ALA A 400 25.96 -25.59 17.17
CA ALA A 400 24.62 -25.52 17.76
C ALA A 400 23.73 -24.46 17.12
N LEU A 401 24.21 -23.70 16.13
CA LEU A 401 23.49 -22.63 15.46
C LEU A 401 22.98 -23.08 14.09
N ASN A 402 21.72 -22.80 13.80
CA ASN A 402 21.13 -22.98 12.47
C ASN A 402 20.86 -21.60 11.87
N HIS A 403 21.48 -21.32 10.74
CA HIS A 403 21.42 -20.06 10.02
C HIS A 403 20.45 -20.13 8.85
N SER A 404 19.69 -19.09 8.63
CA SER A 404 18.95 -18.80 7.39
C SER A 404 19.45 -17.46 6.86
N LEU A 405 20.49 -17.52 6.04
CA LEU A 405 21.18 -16.37 5.47
C LEU A 405 20.51 -15.93 4.19
N LEU A 406 20.28 -14.62 4.06
CA LEU A 406 19.85 -13.96 2.84
C LEU A 406 20.79 -12.80 2.55
N LEU A 407 21.30 -12.76 1.33
CA LEU A 407 22.09 -11.66 0.79
C LEU A 407 21.35 -11.06 -0.40
N GLY A 408 21.31 -9.75 -0.51
CA GLY A 408 20.59 -9.13 -1.60
C GLY A 408 21.18 -7.82 -2.10
N ALA A 409 20.83 -7.51 -3.35
CA ALA A 409 21.12 -6.24 -3.99
C ALA A 409 19.95 -5.78 -4.84
N ASP A 410 19.51 -4.55 -4.65
CA ASP A 410 18.42 -3.97 -5.45
C ASP A 410 18.82 -2.64 -6.10
N TYR A 411 18.18 -2.38 -7.23
CA TYR A 411 18.25 -1.09 -7.90
C TYR A 411 16.84 -0.58 -8.18
N LYS A 412 16.63 0.71 -7.90
CA LYS A 412 15.36 1.41 -8.10
C LYS A 412 15.60 2.68 -8.91
N TYR A 413 14.82 2.84 -9.95
CA TYR A 413 14.76 4.04 -10.75
C TYR A 413 13.34 4.59 -10.72
N PHE A 414 13.21 5.88 -10.46
CA PHE A 414 11.97 6.64 -10.52
C PHE A 414 12.21 7.94 -11.28
N ASN A 415 11.29 8.26 -12.18
CA ASN A 415 11.25 9.54 -12.87
C ASN A 415 9.80 9.99 -13.03
N ILE A 416 9.52 11.23 -12.70
CA ILE A 416 8.24 11.87 -12.93
C ILE A 416 8.42 13.22 -13.63
N ASP A 417 7.66 13.41 -14.72
CA ASP A 417 7.35 14.71 -15.28
C ASP A 417 6.01 15.17 -14.68
N HIS A 418 6.01 16.32 -14.00
CA HIS A 418 4.88 16.76 -13.18
C HIS A 418 4.62 18.25 -13.39
N THR A 419 3.40 18.57 -13.85
CA THR A 419 2.95 19.95 -14.06
C THR A 419 1.66 20.18 -13.27
N GLN A 420 1.61 21.27 -12.50
CA GLN A 420 0.40 21.73 -11.84
C GLN A 420 0.10 23.18 -12.17
N ALA A 421 -1.19 23.48 -12.36
CA ALA A 421 -1.69 24.82 -12.56
C ALA A 421 -2.90 25.09 -11.66
N SER A 422 -3.05 26.31 -11.22
CA SER A 422 -4.17 26.74 -10.38
C SER A 422 -4.68 28.12 -10.82
N GLY A 423 -5.95 28.36 -10.59
CA GLY A 423 -6.59 29.64 -10.91
C GLY A 423 -7.85 29.87 -10.09
N GLY A 424 -8.43 31.06 -10.19
CA GLY A 424 -9.71 31.35 -9.59
C GLY A 424 -10.82 30.55 -10.26
N ALA A 425 -11.73 30.00 -9.46
CA ALA A 425 -12.97 29.39 -9.94
C ALA A 425 -14.17 30.17 -9.42
N THR A 426 -15.31 30.07 -10.11
CA THR A 426 -16.57 30.66 -9.64
C THR A 426 -17.00 29.97 -8.35
N THR A 427 -17.65 30.74 -7.45
CA THR A 427 -18.27 30.18 -6.25
C THR A 427 -19.44 29.27 -6.60
N ILE A 428 -19.81 28.37 -5.67
CA ILE A 428 -20.97 27.50 -5.83
C ILE A 428 -21.75 27.42 -4.52
N SER A 429 -23.08 27.41 -4.62
CA SER A 429 -23.93 27.21 -3.44
C SER A 429 -23.82 25.76 -2.97
N VAL A 430 -23.56 25.53 -1.67
CA VAL A 430 -23.53 24.20 -1.10
C VAL A 430 -24.90 23.56 -0.88
N THR A 431 -25.97 24.39 -0.91
CA THR A 431 -27.33 23.92 -0.70
C THR A 431 -28.15 23.83 -2.00
N ASN A 432 -27.77 24.60 -3.01
CA ASN A 432 -28.43 24.60 -4.33
C ASN A 432 -27.33 24.81 -5.42
N PRO A 433 -26.50 23.82 -5.73
CA PRO A 433 -25.44 23.98 -6.70
C PRO A 433 -25.98 24.26 -8.11
N VAL A 434 -25.46 25.29 -8.77
CA VAL A 434 -25.74 25.63 -10.16
C VAL A 434 -24.44 25.56 -10.94
N TYR A 435 -24.40 24.74 -11.98
CA TYR A 435 -23.24 24.46 -12.79
C TYR A 435 -23.21 25.26 -14.10
N GLY A 436 -22.06 25.19 -14.80
CA GLY A 436 -21.88 25.77 -16.13
C GLY A 436 -21.40 27.23 -16.12
N ALA A 437 -21.08 27.79 -14.97
CA ALA A 437 -20.50 29.13 -14.92
C ALA A 437 -19.03 29.10 -15.49
N PRO A 438 -18.63 30.14 -16.29
CA PRO A 438 -17.27 30.22 -16.82
C PRO A 438 -16.24 30.22 -15.71
N GLN A 439 -15.20 29.36 -15.83
CA GLN A 439 -14.11 29.28 -14.87
C GLN A 439 -12.96 30.20 -15.29
N GLY A 440 -12.23 30.73 -14.31
CA GLY A 440 -11.07 31.59 -14.57
C GLY A 440 -9.90 30.82 -15.20
N PRO A 441 -8.95 31.53 -15.80
CA PRO A 441 -7.73 30.90 -16.36
C PRO A 441 -6.85 30.35 -15.24
N SER A 442 -6.18 29.22 -15.52
CA SER A 442 -5.17 28.65 -14.63
C SER A 442 -3.77 29.10 -15.02
N SER A 443 -2.92 29.32 -14.03
CA SER A 443 -1.49 29.61 -14.19
C SER A 443 -0.66 28.46 -13.64
N VAL A 444 0.35 28.06 -14.40
CA VAL A 444 1.29 27.01 -13.97
C VAL A 444 2.12 27.54 -12.80
N TYR A 445 2.13 26.81 -11.68
CA TYR A 445 2.93 27.14 -10.51
C TYR A 445 3.96 26.06 -10.18
N LEU A 446 3.84 24.86 -10.78
CA LEU A 446 4.77 23.75 -10.66
C LEU A 446 4.93 23.11 -12.04
N ASP A 447 6.18 22.99 -12.51
CA ASP A 447 6.55 22.28 -13.73
C ASP A 447 7.98 21.75 -13.52
N GLN A 448 8.06 20.43 -13.25
CA GLN A 448 9.30 19.81 -12.82
C GLN A 448 9.47 18.40 -13.36
N ASN A 449 10.74 18.01 -13.57
CA ASN A 449 11.16 16.63 -13.71
C ASN A 449 11.93 16.22 -12.46
N LEU A 450 11.43 15.21 -11.74
CA LEU A 450 12.10 14.60 -10.60
C LEU A 450 12.61 13.22 -10.97
N LYS A 451 13.88 12.96 -10.66
CA LYS A 451 14.53 11.67 -10.88
C LYS A 451 15.19 11.19 -9.61
N GLN A 452 15.01 9.89 -9.29
CA GLN A 452 15.76 9.19 -8.25
C GLN A 452 16.34 7.91 -8.79
N GLN A 453 17.58 7.63 -8.40
CA GLN A 453 18.22 6.34 -8.55
C GLN A 453 18.69 5.87 -7.17
N GLN A 454 18.44 4.63 -6.85
CA GLN A 454 18.85 4.05 -5.57
C GLN A 454 19.43 2.68 -5.80
N LEU A 455 20.65 2.45 -5.27
CA LEU A 455 21.31 1.15 -5.23
C LEU A 455 21.45 0.73 -3.78
N GLY A 456 20.92 -0.45 -3.45
CA GLY A 456 20.92 -0.99 -2.10
C GLY A 456 21.59 -2.36 -2.02
N PHE A 457 22.40 -2.58 -0.97
CA PHE A 457 22.96 -3.87 -0.60
C PHE A 457 22.45 -4.22 0.78
N TYR A 458 21.96 -5.44 0.97
CA TYR A 458 21.41 -5.86 2.25
C TYR A 458 21.71 -7.30 2.57
N ALA A 459 21.75 -7.59 3.87
CA ALA A 459 21.93 -8.94 4.40
C ALA A 459 20.98 -9.18 5.56
N GLN A 460 20.52 -10.41 5.69
CA GLN A 460 19.76 -10.91 6.84
C GLN A 460 20.31 -12.24 7.27
N ASP A 461 20.42 -12.46 8.58
CA ASP A 461 20.62 -13.79 9.14
C ASP A 461 19.58 -14.06 10.23
N GLN A 462 18.87 -15.16 10.10
CA GLN A 462 17.98 -15.68 11.13
C GLN A 462 18.66 -16.90 11.77
N ILE A 463 19.04 -16.77 13.03
CA ILE A 463 19.84 -17.73 13.76
C ILE A 463 18.98 -18.42 14.80
N ARG A 464 18.80 -19.73 14.68
CA ARG A 464 18.09 -20.58 15.64
C ARG A 464 19.05 -21.38 16.50
N PHE A 465 18.80 -21.42 17.82
CA PHE A 465 19.64 -22.17 18.77
C PHE A 465 18.88 -22.50 20.06
N GLY A 466 19.45 -23.37 20.91
CA GLY A 466 19.02 -23.59 22.29
C GLY A 466 17.55 -24.00 22.47
N GLY A 467 16.97 -24.73 21.50
CA GLY A 467 15.62 -25.33 21.65
C GLY A 467 14.44 -24.35 21.54
N GLY A 468 14.63 -23.16 20.99
CA GLY A 468 13.52 -22.19 20.79
C GLY A 468 13.96 -20.75 20.58
N TRP A 469 15.21 -20.41 20.83
CA TRP A 469 15.71 -19.07 20.57
C TRP A 469 15.87 -18.76 19.09
N LEU A 470 15.45 -17.58 18.69
CA LEU A 470 15.60 -17.04 17.35
C LEU A 470 16.13 -15.59 17.43
N VAL A 471 17.27 -15.35 16.83
CA VAL A 471 17.82 -14.03 16.59
C VAL A 471 17.69 -13.68 15.13
N THR A 472 17.21 -12.50 14.81
CA THR A 472 17.16 -11.96 13.43
C THR A 472 17.98 -10.69 13.37
N LEU A 473 18.96 -10.66 12.49
CA LEU A 473 19.82 -9.50 12.23
C LEU A 473 19.67 -9.08 10.78
N ASN A 474 19.42 -7.80 10.54
CA ASN A 474 19.35 -7.21 9.21
C ASN A 474 20.25 -5.97 9.16
N GLY A 475 20.96 -5.82 8.07
CA GLY A 475 21.74 -4.63 7.77
C GLY A 475 21.62 -4.25 6.30
N ARG A 476 21.56 -2.95 6.01
CA ARG A 476 21.48 -2.44 4.65
C ARG A 476 22.25 -1.14 4.49
N TYR A 477 22.91 -1.01 3.34
CA TYR A 477 23.55 0.20 2.84
C TYR A 477 22.82 0.66 1.56
N ASP A 478 22.46 1.93 1.49
CA ASP A 478 21.84 2.57 0.34
C ASP A 478 22.66 3.75 -0.16
N TYR A 479 22.81 3.81 -1.48
CA TYR A 479 23.29 4.95 -2.22
C TYR A 479 22.13 5.52 -3.03
N VAL A 480 21.77 6.80 -2.80
CA VAL A 480 20.62 7.47 -3.42
C VAL A 480 21.08 8.72 -4.15
N ASP A 481 20.78 8.80 -5.42
CA ASP A 481 21.02 9.98 -6.25
C ASP A 481 19.68 10.59 -6.67
N LYS A 482 19.50 11.90 -6.39
CA LYS A 482 18.27 12.66 -6.65
C LYS A 482 18.57 13.87 -7.50
N LYS A 483 17.71 14.13 -8.48
CA LYS A 483 17.75 15.32 -9.32
C LYS A 483 16.36 15.89 -9.52
N SER A 484 16.21 17.19 -9.29
CA SER A 484 15.06 17.99 -9.67
C SER A 484 15.47 19.01 -10.72
N VAL A 485 14.72 19.09 -11.80
CA VAL A 485 14.85 20.13 -12.82
C VAL A 485 13.49 20.78 -12.98
N SER A 486 13.42 22.09 -12.73
CA SER A 486 12.18 22.85 -12.77
C SER A 486 12.24 23.94 -13.82
N ALA A 487 11.09 24.30 -14.36
CA ALA A 487 10.95 25.42 -15.27
C ALA A 487 11.39 26.74 -14.59
N PRO A 488 12.09 27.64 -15.29
CA PRO A 488 12.55 28.89 -14.72
C PRO A 488 11.41 29.78 -14.20
N GLY A 489 11.63 30.43 -13.06
CA GLY A 489 10.68 31.40 -12.48
C GLY A 489 9.59 30.79 -11.60
N LEU A 490 9.56 29.47 -11.42
CA LEU A 490 8.63 28.80 -10.52
C LEU A 490 9.27 28.62 -9.14
N LEU A 491 8.59 29.12 -8.10
CA LEU A 491 9.12 29.17 -6.73
C LEU A 491 8.93 27.87 -5.95
N PHE A 492 7.91 27.08 -6.31
CA PHE A 492 7.49 25.91 -5.51
C PHE A 492 8.25 24.62 -5.83
N SER A 493 9.11 24.62 -6.83
CA SER A 493 9.88 23.45 -7.23
C SER A 493 11.29 23.85 -7.67
N PRO A 494 12.23 24.04 -6.73
CA PRO A 494 13.58 24.44 -7.07
C PRO A 494 14.36 23.31 -7.75
N SER A 495 15.26 23.68 -8.70
CA SER A 495 16.19 22.72 -9.29
C SER A 495 17.33 22.43 -8.32
N TYR A 496 17.67 21.13 -8.16
CA TYR A 496 18.79 20.67 -7.34
C TYR A 496 19.28 19.29 -7.79
N GLU A 497 20.49 18.96 -7.38
CA GLU A 497 21.04 17.60 -7.41
C GLU A 497 21.57 17.26 -6.02
N LYS A 498 21.34 16.01 -5.57
CA LYS A 498 21.81 15.55 -4.27
C LYS A 498 22.07 14.06 -4.26
N THR A 499 23.24 13.69 -3.79
CA THR A 499 23.61 12.31 -3.48
C THR A 499 23.58 12.08 -1.97
N GLU A 500 23.02 10.98 -1.54
CA GLU A 500 22.88 10.60 -0.15
C GLU A 500 23.30 9.14 0.06
N VAL A 501 23.84 8.85 1.23
CA VAL A 501 24.11 7.50 1.69
C VAL A 501 23.37 7.26 3.00
N ALA A 502 22.84 6.04 3.18
CA ALA A 502 22.13 5.69 4.40
C ALA A 502 22.46 4.26 4.84
N PHE A 503 22.53 4.08 6.16
CA PHE A 503 22.56 2.76 6.77
C PHE A 503 21.24 2.55 7.52
N SER A 504 20.66 1.39 7.37
CA SER A 504 19.52 0.97 8.15
C SER A 504 19.71 -0.44 8.66
N GLY A 505 19.15 -0.72 9.84
CA GLY A 505 19.30 -2.01 10.48
C GLY A 505 18.06 -2.41 11.25
N ARG A 506 17.96 -3.72 11.50
CA ARG A 506 16.97 -4.30 12.41
C ARG A 506 17.64 -5.45 13.17
N ALA A 507 17.42 -5.49 14.47
CA ALA A 507 17.76 -6.60 15.34
C ALA A 507 16.51 -7.07 16.08
N GLY A 508 16.29 -8.39 16.13
CA GLY A 508 15.16 -8.97 16.83
C GLY A 508 15.56 -10.24 17.57
N LEU A 509 14.95 -10.44 18.72
CA LEU A 509 15.08 -11.64 19.53
C LEU A 509 13.69 -12.21 19.80
N ALA A 510 13.50 -13.49 19.58
CA ALA A 510 12.28 -14.21 19.89
C ALA A 510 12.57 -15.55 20.57
N TYR A 511 11.60 -16.11 21.26
CA TYR A 511 11.66 -17.46 21.80
C TYR A 511 10.38 -18.23 21.45
N GLU A 512 10.53 -19.31 20.71
CA GLU A 512 9.43 -20.17 20.27
C GLU A 512 9.18 -21.26 21.34
N PHE A 513 8.13 -21.09 22.15
CA PHE A 513 7.70 -22.11 23.12
C PHE A 513 6.96 -23.25 22.43
N ALA A 514 7.07 -24.44 22.96
CA ALA A 514 6.38 -25.64 22.43
C ALA A 514 4.86 -25.54 22.43
N ASN A 515 4.27 -24.69 23.27
CA ASN A 515 2.82 -24.42 23.32
C ASN A 515 2.34 -23.44 22.26
N GLY A 516 3.22 -22.98 21.36
CA GLY A 516 2.89 -22.05 20.27
C GLY A 516 2.96 -20.56 20.64
N VAL A 517 3.35 -20.21 21.85
CA VAL A 517 3.60 -18.83 22.26
C VAL A 517 4.98 -18.40 21.80
N THR A 518 5.11 -17.22 21.19
CA THR A 518 6.38 -16.63 20.73
C THR A 518 6.45 -15.18 21.14
N PRO A 519 7.00 -14.86 22.33
CA PRO A 519 7.39 -13.49 22.68
C PRO A 519 8.57 -13.03 21.84
N TYR A 520 8.60 -11.73 21.55
CA TYR A 520 9.71 -11.11 20.82
C TYR A 520 9.95 -9.67 21.26
N VAL A 521 11.17 -9.20 21.02
CA VAL A 521 11.55 -7.81 21.07
C VAL A 521 12.34 -7.45 19.82
N SER A 522 12.22 -6.22 19.34
CA SER A 522 13.00 -5.75 18.21
C SER A 522 13.31 -4.27 18.28
N ALA A 523 14.40 -3.89 17.62
CA ALA A 523 14.80 -2.54 17.35
C ALA A 523 15.08 -2.40 15.84
N ALA A 524 14.58 -1.33 15.23
CA ALA A 524 14.75 -1.07 13.80
C ALA A 524 14.95 0.42 13.56
N SER A 525 15.77 0.76 12.55
CA SER A 525 15.93 2.12 12.05
C SER A 525 15.35 2.24 10.63
N PHE A 526 15.03 3.48 10.24
CA PHE A 526 14.62 3.79 8.89
C PHE A 526 15.25 5.08 8.40
N PHE A 527 15.25 5.25 7.08
CA PHE A 527 15.43 6.50 6.41
C PHE A 527 14.39 6.63 5.29
N ASN A 528 14.05 7.87 4.94
CA ASN A 528 13.14 8.19 3.85
C ASN A 528 13.71 9.38 3.07
N PRO A 529 14.15 9.20 1.81
CA PRO A 529 14.61 10.30 0.98
C PRO A 529 13.51 11.34 0.77
N VAL A 530 13.83 12.61 0.97
CA VAL A 530 12.90 13.74 0.76
C VAL A 530 13.16 14.35 -0.61
N PHE A 531 12.10 14.53 -1.41
CA PHE A 531 12.14 15.14 -2.74
C PHE A 531 11.75 16.61 -2.72
N ASP A 532 12.40 17.40 -1.88
CA ASP A 532 12.13 18.82 -1.80
C ASP A 532 13.40 19.59 -1.40
N ALA A 533 13.38 20.89 -1.60
CA ALA A 533 14.47 21.78 -1.27
C ALA A 533 13.93 23.17 -0.93
N ASN A 534 14.61 23.93 -0.08
CA ASN A 534 14.31 25.35 0.08
C ASN A 534 14.63 26.11 -1.21
N PRO A 535 13.67 26.85 -1.78
CA PRO A 535 13.94 27.74 -2.90
C PRO A 535 14.89 28.86 -2.46
N ASN A 536 15.87 29.18 -3.30
CA ASN A 536 16.72 30.35 -3.08
C ASN A 536 16.15 31.54 -3.85
N LEU A 537 15.43 32.42 -3.16
CA LEU A 537 14.79 33.59 -3.76
C LEU A 537 15.80 34.74 -4.13
N THR A 538 17.06 34.60 -3.74
CA THR A 538 18.13 35.59 -4.00
C THR A 538 19.07 35.18 -5.12
N GLY A 539 18.77 34.07 -5.84
CA GLY A 539 19.48 33.69 -7.08
C GLY A 539 20.67 32.74 -6.88
N GLY A 540 20.73 31.97 -5.80
CA GLY A 540 21.70 30.88 -5.61
C GLY A 540 21.12 29.50 -5.88
N ALA A 541 21.90 28.44 -5.61
CA ALA A 541 21.43 27.06 -5.65
C ALA A 541 20.41 26.79 -4.54
N ALA A 542 19.39 26.01 -4.85
CA ALA A 542 18.44 25.50 -3.86
C ALA A 542 19.16 24.61 -2.83
N GLN A 543 18.64 24.59 -1.60
CA GLN A 543 19.17 23.74 -0.53
C GLN A 543 18.27 22.51 -0.36
N PRO A 544 18.67 21.34 -0.89
CA PRO A 544 17.88 20.12 -0.77
C PRO A 544 17.89 19.61 0.66
N PHE A 545 16.73 19.10 1.09
CA PHE A 545 16.55 18.57 2.42
C PHE A 545 17.24 17.22 2.64
N GLN A 546 17.63 16.95 3.89
CA GLN A 546 18.17 15.67 4.32
C GLN A 546 17.07 14.63 4.35
N PRO A 547 17.39 13.31 4.34
CA PRO A 547 16.40 12.27 4.55
C PRO A 547 15.72 12.42 5.92
N GLU A 548 14.44 12.10 5.98
CA GLU A 548 13.79 11.80 7.24
C GLU A 548 14.39 10.50 7.78
N THR A 549 14.61 10.43 9.08
CA THR A 549 15.20 9.27 9.76
C THR A 549 14.42 8.95 11.01
N GLY A 550 14.73 7.82 11.63
CA GLY A 550 14.18 7.48 12.93
C GLY A 550 14.39 6.03 13.29
N HIS A 551 13.75 5.65 14.38
CA HIS A 551 13.89 4.32 14.95
C HIS A 551 12.62 3.86 15.66
N GLN A 552 12.50 2.55 15.83
CA GLN A 552 11.42 1.93 16.58
C GLN A 552 11.98 0.89 17.52
N PHE A 553 11.38 0.84 18.72
CA PHE A 553 11.46 -0.30 19.62
C PHE A 553 10.07 -0.95 19.69
N GLU A 554 10.02 -2.27 19.58
CA GLU A 554 8.79 -3.05 19.65
C GLU A 554 9.00 -4.27 20.54
N ALA A 555 8.02 -4.57 21.38
CA ALA A 555 7.90 -5.81 22.12
C ALA A 555 6.53 -6.42 21.86
N GLY A 556 6.46 -7.73 21.64
CA GLY A 556 5.19 -8.38 21.34
C GLY A 556 5.18 -9.86 21.65
N ILE A 557 4.00 -10.44 21.48
CA ILE A 557 3.73 -11.86 21.64
C ILE A 557 2.90 -12.31 20.44
N LYS A 558 3.32 -13.40 19.80
CA LYS A 558 2.51 -14.15 18.84
C LYS A 558 2.12 -15.47 19.44
N TYR A 559 0.86 -15.85 19.26
CA TYR A 559 0.36 -17.12 19.76
C TYR A 559 -0.38 -17.88 18.67
N LYS A 560 0.17 -19.03 18.32
CA LYS A 560 -0.41 -19.99 17.39
C LYS A 560 -0.71 -21.29 18.14
N PRO A 561 -1.94 -21.46 18.66
CA PRO A 561 -2.31 -22.65 19.41
C PRO A 561 -2.30 -23.90 18.52
N ALA A 562 -1.85 -25.05 19.07
CA ALA A 562 -1.84 -26.29 18.33
C ALA A 562 -3.23 -26.92 18.14
N PHE A 563 -4.21 -26.55 18.98
CA PHE A 563 -5.56 -27.13 19.01
C PHE A 563 -6.57 -26.40 18.09
N MET A 564 -6.16 -25.27 17.48
CA MET A 564 -7.03 -24.44 16.67
C MET A 564 -6.21 -23.71 15.61
N ASP A 565 -6.75 -23.57 14.40
CA ASP A 565 -6.13 -22.74 13.36
C ASP A 565 -6.40 -21.26 13.67
N ALA A 566 -5.47 -20.67 14.41
CA ALA A 566 -5.56 -19.27 14.84
C ALA A 566 -4.17 -18.64 14.95
N LEU A 567 -4.15 -17.32 14.83
CA LEU A 567 -2.99 -16.47 15.11
C LEU A 567 -3.44 -15.25 15.92
N PHE A 568 -2.89 -15.11 17.10
CA PHE A 568 -3.08 -13.94 17.96
C PHE A 568 -1.74 -13.17 18.00
N THR A 569 -1.80 -11.87 17.80
CA THR A 569 -0.62 -10.99 17.89
C THR A 569 -0.96 -9.80 18.79
N ALA A 570 -0.13 -9.56 19.79
CA ALA A 570 -0.17 -8.36 20.61
C ALA A 570 1.20 -7.70 20.57
N SER A 571 1.27 -6.39 20.38
CA SER A 571 2.52 -5.65 20.34
C SER A 571 2.38 -4.27 20.96
N ALA A 572 3.43 -3.84 21.65
CA ALA A 572 3.63 -2.47 22.11
C ALA A 572 4.85 -1.89 21.40
N PHE A 573 4.77 -0.63 20.99
CA PHE A 573 5.82 0.01 20.21
C PHE A 573 6.04 1.47 20.61
N ARG A 574 7.24 1.94 20.36
CA ARG A 574 7.58 3.36 20.32
C ARG A 574 8.38 3.64 19.06
N LEU A 575 7.83 4.50 18.20
CA LEU A 575 8.37 4.89 16.90
C LEU A 575 8.62 6.40 16.90
N VAL A 576 9.84 6.81 16.56
CA VAL A 576 10.25 8.21 16.47
C VAL A 576 10.62 8.53 15.03
N LYS A 577 10.01 9.57 14.47
CA LYS A 577 10.33 10.14 13.15
C LYS A 577 11.00 11.49 13.34
N GLN A 578 12.20 11.67 12.79
CA GLN A 578 13.04 12.85 12.90
C GLN A 578 13.27 13.52 11.55
N ASN A 579 13.79 14.74 11.55
CA ASN A 579 14.00 15.57 10.36
C ASN A 579 12.68 15.86 9.61
N VAL A 580 11.57 15.97 10.32
CA VAL A 580 10.29 16.35 9.74
C VAL A 580 10.35 17.81 9.31
N LEU A 581 9.83 18.08 8.10
CA LEU A 581 9.77 19.43 7.55
C LEU A 581 8.76 20.29 8.33
N ASN A 582 9.21 21.45 8.75
CA ASN A 582 8.40 22.46 9.44
C ASN A 582 8.52 23.79 8.71
N PRO A 583 7.43 24.58 8.58
CA PRO A 583 7.49 25.95 8.12
C PRO A 583 8.44 26.79 8.97
N ALA A 584 9.31 27.54 8.27
CA ALA A 584 10.25 28.47 8.91
C ALA A 584 10.32 29.77 8.10
N PRO A 585 9.18 30.49 7.91
CA PRO A 585 9.12 31.66 7.07
C PRO A 585 10.07 32.75 7.55
N THR A 586 10.76 33.38 6.59
CA THR A 586 11.60 34.56 6.83
C THR A 586 11.08 35.74 6.03
N VAL A 587 11.57 36.96 6.33
CA VAL A 587 11.22 38.17 5.55
C VAL A 587 11.61 38.02 4.08
N VAL A 588 12.71 37.29 3.81
CA VAL A 588 13.23 37.08 2.45
C VAL A 588 12.58 35.89 1.75
N ASN A 589 12.22 34.84 2.54
CA ASN A 589 11.60 33.64 2.02
C ASN A 589 10.42 33.21 2.89
N PRO A 590 9.19 33.63 2.54
CA PRO A 590 7.98 33.29 3.29
C PRO A 590 7.61 31.79 3.19
N PHE A 591 8.21 31.05 2.25
CA PHE A 591 7.99 29.62 2.04
C PHE A 591 9.13 28.73 2.58
N ALA A 592 10.09 29.34 3.30
CA ALA A 592 11.20 28.58 3.86
C ALA A 592 10.70 27.50 4.83
N GLN A 593 11.39 26.37 4.78
CA GLN A 593 11.16 25.24 5.67
C GLN A 593 12.48 24.85 6.37
N GLN A 594 12.36 24.19 7.48
CA GLN A 594 13.49 23.63 8.22
C GLN A 594 13.18 22.20 8.70
N GLN A 595 14.23 21.40 8.87
CA GLN A 595 14.11 20.02 9.31
C GLN A 595 14.41 19.87 10.83
N LEU A 596 13.60 20.50 11.66
CA LEU A 596 13.69 20.39 13.11
C LEU A 596 12.58 19.52 13.72
N GLY A 597 11.59 19.13 12.92
CA GLY A 597 10.43 18.42 13.41
C GLY A 597 10.76 17.00 13.87
N GLU A 598 10.07 16.58 14.92
CA GLU A 598 10.06 15.21 15.41
C GLU A 598 8.64 14.82 15.81
N VAL A 599 8.21 13.62 15.37
CA VAL A 599 6.92 13.05 15.73
C VAL A 599 7.15 11.67 16.33
N THR A 600 6.57 11.44 17.50
CA THR A 600 6.63 10.16 18.21
C THR A 600 5.27 9.49 18.22
N SER A 601 5.22 8.20 17.89
CA SER A 601 4.04 7.34 18.01
C SER A 601 4.34 6.24 19.02
N THR A 602 3.58 6.19 20.13
CA THR A 602 3.73 5.18 21.18
C THR A 602 2.39 4.48 21.36
N GLY A 603 2.34 3.16 21.25
CA GLY A 603 1.06 2.48 21.27
C GLY A 603 1.09 0.99 21.46
N PHE A 604 -0.12 0.46 21.45
CA PHE A 604 -0.44 -0.96 21.58
C PHE A 604 -1.37 -1.39 20.44
N GLU A 605 -1.10 -2.57 19.90
CA GLU A 605 -1.90 -3.23 18.87
C GLU A 605 -2.22 -4.66 19.29
N PHE A 606 -3.44 -5.08 18.96
CA PHE A 606 -3.87 -6.46 19.10
C PHE A 606 -4.58 -6.90 17.82
N GLU A 607 -4.25 -8.08 17.32
CA GLU A 607 -4.93 -8.71 16.18
C GLU A 607 -5.16 -10.19 16.49
N ALA A 608 -6.37 -10.66 16.25
CA ALA A 608 -6.76 -12.05 16.37
C ALA A 608 -7.42 -12.50 15.08
N LYS A 609 -6.92 -13.55 14.48
CA LYS A 609 -7.55 -14.25 13.35
C LYS A 609 -7.68 -15.72 13.69
N ALA A 610 -8.86 -16.30 13.47
CA ALA A 610 -9.12 -17.70 13.79
C ALA A 610 -10.11 -18.33 12.80
N ASN A 611 -9.77 -19.52 12.32
CA ASN A 611 -10.70 -20.47 11.73
C ASN A 611 -11.13 -21.40 12.87
N ILE A 612 -12.15 -20.99 13.66
CA ILE A 612 -12.58 -21.67 14.89
C ILE A 612 -13.08 -23.08 14.56
N THR A 613 -13.81 -23.18 13.46
CA THR A 613 -14.21 -24.44 12.81
C THR A 613 -14.03 -24.26 11.30
N GLU A 614 -14.26 -25.33 10.54
CA GLU A 614 -14.30 -25.21 9.06
C GLU A 614 -15.38 -24.23 8.57
N ASN A 615 -16.38 -23.96 9.40
CA ASN A 615 -17.55 -23.16 9.08
C ASN A 615 -17.53 -21.77 9.74
N LEU A 616 -16.73 -21.55 10.80
CA LEU A 616 -16.74 -20.32 11.59
C LEU A 616 -15.37 -19.67 11.57
N LYS A 617 -15.28 -18.47 10.97
CA LYS A 617 -14.10 -17.63 10.92
C LYS A 617 -14.32 -16.35 11.70
N VAL A 618 -13.31 -15.89 12.39
CA VAL A 618 -13.37 -14.68 13.21
C VAL A 618 -12.10 -13.85 13.02
N LEU A 619 -12.29 -12.53 12.96
CA LEU A 619 -11.23 -11.54 12.99
C LEU A 619 -11.57 -10.49 14.04
N ALA A 620 -10.58 -10.08 14.83
CA ALA A 620 -10.65 -8.91 15.71
C ALA A 620 -9.36 -8.12 15.66
N ALA A 621 -9.47 -6.80 15.63
CA ALA A 621 -8.33 -5.88 15.61
C ALA A 621 -8.60 -4.72 16.57
N PHE A 622 -7.59 -4.34 17.32
CA PHE A 622 -7.61 -3.19 18.22
C PHE A 622 -6.29 -2.44 18.13
N THR A 623 -6.37 -1.13 18.16
CA THR A 623 -5.21 -0.23 18.16
C THR A 623 -5.49 0.94 19.06
N ALA A 624 -4.53 1.25 19.91
CA ALA A 624 -4.51 2.49 20.68
C ALA A 624 -3.09 3.03 20.70
N PHE A 625 -2.90 4.28 20.32
CA PHE A 625 -1.61 4.93 20.36
C PHE A 625 -1.73 6.42 20.61
N ASP A 626 -0.69 6.98 21.20
CA ASP A 626 -0.44 8.39 21.36
C ASP A 626 0.51 8.83 20.23
N LEU A 627 0.07 9.79 19.42
CA LEU A 627 0.85 10.39 18.34
C LEU A 627 1.12 11.84 18.70
N GLU A 628 2.36 12.17 18.97
CA GLU A 628 2.76 13.47 19.49
C GLU A 628 3.82 14.15 18.61
N THR A 629 3.62 15.42 18.31
CA THR A 629 4.67 16.29 17.77
C THR A 629 5.61 16.68 18.92
N THR A 630 6.76 16.01 19.02
CA THR A 630 7.72 16.23 20.11
C THR A 630 8.69 17.37 19.83
N LYS A 631 8.88 17.76 18.55
CA LYS A 631 9.62 18.97 18.14
C LYS A 631 8.96 19.61 16.93
N ASP A 632 8.80 20.92 16.95
CA ASP A 632 8.35 21.76 15.84
C ASP A 632 8.96 23.16 15.97
N SER A 633 9.12 23.86 14.86
CA SER A 633 9.52 25.28 14.84
C SER A 633 8.48 26.21 15.48
N ARG A 634 7.25 25.77 15.56
CA ARG A 634 6.12 26.44 16.20
C ARG A 634 5.85 25.82 17.55
N PRO A 635 6.20 26.49 18.67
CA PRO A 635 6.02 25.93 20.01
C PRO A 635 4.59 25.49 20.33
N LEU A 636 3.60 26.09 19.68
CA LEU A 636 2.18 25.77 19.86
C LEU A 636 1.83 24.33 19.44
N TYR A 637 2.59 23.73 18.54
CA TYR A 637 2.37 22.37 18.05
C TYR A 637 3.08 21.29 18.88
N VAL A 638 4.08 21.69 19.70
CA VAL A 638 4.79 20.74 20.57
C VAL A 638 3.85 20.21 21.65
N GLY A 639 3.85 18.91 21.86
CA GLY A 639 2.93 18.21 22.76
C GLY A 639 1.51 18.03 22.18
N ARG A 640 1.32 18.26 20.86
CA ARG A 640 0.01 18.11 20.20
C ARG A 640 -0.02 16.90 19.29
N THR A 641 -1.21 16.32 19.16
CA THR A 641 -1.48 15.23 18.23
C THR A 641 -1.66 15.78 16.80
N PRO A 642 -0.93 15.27 15.80
CA PRO A 642 -1.19 15.60 14.40
C PRO A 642 -2.64 15.35 14.00
N GLN A 643 -3.18 16.23 13.16
CA GLN A 643 -4.57 16.15 12.66
C GLN A 643 -4.84 14.86 11.89
N ILE A 644 -6.13 14.52 11.63
CA ILE A 644 -6.63 13.41 10.81
C ILE A 644 -6.64 12.07 11.54
N VAL A 645 -5.60 11.74 12.29
CA VAL A 645 -5.35 10.40 12.82
C VAL A 645 -6.17 10.13 14.11
N PRO A 646 -7.02 9.08 14.14
CA PRO A 646 -7.68 8.67 15.38
C PRO A 646 -6.71 7.91 16.30
N GLU A 647 -6.73 8.23 17.58
CA GLU A 647 -5.88 7.58 18.58
C GLU A 647 -6.30 6.14 18.89
N VAL A 648 -7.58 5.80 18.70
CA VAL A 648 -8.15 4.48 19.01
C VAL A 648 -8.97 3.98 17.83
N THR A 649 -8.71 2.75 17.41
CA THR A 649 -9.55 2.03 16.45
C THR A 649 -9.80 0.60 16.93
N ALA A 650 -10.99 0.08 16.66
CA ALA A 650 -11.33 -1.31 16.94
C ALA A 650 -12.22 -1.88 15.83
N SER A 651 -12.02 -3.12 15.48
CA SER A 651 -12.87 -3.78 14.49
C SER A 651 -12.98 -5.27 14.77
N GLY A 652 -14.10 -5.87 14.35
CA GLY A 652 -14.32 -7.30 14.43
C GLY A 652 -15.21 -7.74 13.29
N TRP A 653 -14.94 -8.94 12.76
CA TRP A 653 -15.72 -9.59 11.72
C TRP A 653 -15.93 -11.05 12.08
N VAL A 654 -17.13 -11.54 11.89
CA VAL A 654 -17.51 -12.96 12.05
C VAL A 654 -18.13 -13.44 10.76
N ASP A 655 -17.76 -14.62 10.33
CA ASP A 655 -18.26 -15.28 9.13
C ASP A 655 -18.64 -16.73 9.45
N TYR A 656 -19.88 -17.10 9.18
CA TYR A 656 -20.39 -18.45 9.43
C TYR A 656 -21.04 -19.03 8.17
N THR A 657 -20.59 -20.22 7.77
CA THR A 657 -21.14 -20.98 6.64
C THR A 657 -21.93 -22.19 7.12
N PHE A 658 -23.18 -22.31 6.73
CA PHE A 658 -24.00 -23.48 7.02
C PHE A 658 -23.59 -24.64 6.12
N SER A 659 -23.03 -25.70 6.69
CA SER A 659 -22.61 -26.92 5.99
C SER A 659 -23.70 -27.95 5.80
N GLU A 660 -24.81 -27.85 6.58
CA GLU A 660 -25.88 -28.83 6.63
C GLU A 660 -27.26 -28.16 6.75
N GLY A 661 -28.33 -28.99 6.62
CA GLY A 661 -29.71 -28.56 6.79
C GLY A 661 -30.25 -27.70 5.63
N LEU A 662 -31.35 -26.98 5.89
CA LEU A 662 -32.06 -26.18 4.91
C LEU A 662 -31.23 -24.97 4.41
N LEU A 663 -30.28 -24.52 5.21
CA LEU A 663 -29.41 -23.37 4.87
C LEU A 663 -28.06 -23.83 4.34
N LYS A 664 -27.88 -25.10 3.99
CA LYS A 664 -26.59 -25.58 3.41
C LYS A 664 -26.13 -24.72 2.25
N GLY A 665 -24.88 -24.27 2.34
CA GLY A 665 -24.26 -23.37 1.34
C GLY A 665 -24.51 -21.88 1.57
N VAL A 666 -25.36 -21.50 2.53
CA VAL A 666 -25.52 -20.10 2.95
C VAL A 666 -24.38 -19.72 3.89
N SER A 667 -23.80 -18.57 3.69
CA SER A 667 -22.83 -17.93 4.61
C SER A 667 -23.36 -16.59 5.08
N LEU A 668 -23.21 -16.31 6.36
CA LEU A 668 -23.55 -15.04 6.99
C LEU A 668 -22.28 -14.38 7.53
N GLY A 669 -21.99 -13.18 7.05
CA GLY A 669 -20.90 -12.35 7.53
C GLY A 669 -21.40 -11.09 8.22
N GLY A 670 -20.73 -10.65 9.26
CA GLY A 670 -21.05 -9.39 9.93
C GLY A 670 -19.84 -8.80 10.65
N GLY A 671 -19.73 -7.49 10.62
CA GLY A 671 -18.62 -6.79 11.24
C GLY A 671 -18.98 -5.44 11.82
N VAL A 672 -18.17 -5.03 12.80
CA VAL A 672 -18.28 -3.72 13.46
C VAL A 672 -16.92 -3.04 13.36
N ARG A 673 -16.92 -1.74 13.05
CA ARG A 673 -15.74 -0.90 13.02
C ARG A 673 -15.97 0.34 13.87
N TYR A 674 -15.14 0.53 14.88
CA TYR A 674 -15.06 1.75 15.68
C TYR A 674 -13.85 2.56 15.24
N VAL A 675 -14.07 3.84 14.92
CA VAL A 675 -13.04 4.82 14.64
C VAL A 675 -13.17 5.92 15.67
N GLY A 676 -12.15 6.11 16.47
CA GLY A 676 -12.10 7.12 17.53
C GLY A 676 -12.16 8.55 16.97
N GLN A 677 -12.25 9.51 17.87
CA GLN A 677 -12.15 10.92 17.51
C GLN A 677 -10.77 11.26 16.92
N SER A 678 -10.71 12.29 16.07
CA SER A 678 -9.47 12.85 15.55
C SER A 678 -9.48 14.37 15.64
N TRP A 679 -8.30 14.98 15.56
CA TRP A 679 -8.20 16.43 15.55
C TRP A 679 -8.36 16.99 14.14
N VAL A 680 -8.99 18.16 14.04
CA VAL A 680 -9.19 18.91 12.79
C VAL A 680 -7.95 19.72 12.44
N ASP A 681 -7.24 20.18 13.46
CA ASP A 681 -6.09 21.09 13.37
C ASP A 681 -4.94 20.61 14.26
N ASN A 682 -3.72 21.03 13.92
CA ASN A 682 -2.51 20.69 14.69
C ASN A 682 -2.39 21.44 16.02
N GLU A 683 -3.27 22.38 16.30
CA GLU A 683 -3.38 23.08 17.62
C GLU A 683 -4.27 22.31 18.58
N ASN A 684 -4.98 21.30 18.11
CA ASN A 684 -5.92 20.46 18.85
C ASN A 684 -7.10 21.27 19.44
N THR A 685 -7.63 22.21 18.66
CA THR A 685 -8.74 23.06 19.09
C THR A 685 -10.11 22.50 18.71
N LEU A 686 -10.21 21.79 17.57
CA LEU A 686 -11.44 21.23 17.03
C LEU A 686 -11.34 19.73 16.82
N LYS A 687 -12.45 19.02 16.97
CA LYS A 687 -12.51 17.54 16.86
C LYS A 687 -13.51 17.06 15.84
N VAL A 688 -13.16 15.99 15.17
CA VAL A 688 -14.10 15.12 14.46
C VAL A 688 -14.57 14.04 15.44
N PRO A 689 -15.87 13.85 15.66
CA PRO A 689 -16.41 12.86 16.57
C PRO A 689 -16.10 11.43 16.16
N ALA A 690 -16.01 10.52 17.15
CA ALA A 690 -15.90 9.08 16.92
C ALA A 690 -17.16 8.52 16.20
N VAL A 691 -16.96 7.41 15.47
CA VAL A 691 -18.05 6.73 14.77
C VAL A 691 -17.94 5.21 14.94
N THR A 692 -19.09 4.56 15.04
CA THR A 692 -19.23 3.09 14.93
C THR A 692 -20.02 2.77 13.68
N LEU A 693 -19.49 1.89 12.85
CA LEU A 693 -20.06 1.41 11.60
C LEU A 693 -20.30 -0.10 11.67
N VAL A 694 -21.32 -0.55 10.97
CA VAL A 694 -21.67 -1.99 10.88
C VAL A 694 -21.68 -2.37 9.41
N ASP A 695 -21.04 -3.49 9.08
CA ASP A 695 -21.04 -4.09 7.76
C ASP A 695 -21.68 -5.49 7.83
N ALA A 696 -22.29 -5.97 6.73
CA ALA A 696 -22.94 -7.28 6.68
C ALA A 696 -22.78 -7.95 5.32
N ALA A 697 -22.83 -9.27 5.29
CA ALA A 697 -22.80 -10.05 4.05
C ALA A 697 -23.69 -11.28 4.16
N ILE A 698 -24.40 -11.61 3.08
CA ILE A 698 -25.10 -12.89 2.91
C ILE A 698 -24.60 -13.46 1.59
N ARG A 699 -24.14 -14.71 1.62
CA ARG A 699 -23.64 -15.41 0.43
C ARG A 699 -24.31 -16.77 0.34
N TYR A 700 -24.55 -17.22 -0.88
CA TYR A 700 -25.11 -18.55 -1.14
C TYR A 700 -24.33 -19.23 -2.25
N LYS A 701 -23.82 -20.43 -1.96
CA LYS A 701 -23.12 -21.27 -2.92
C LYS A 701 -23.98 -22.48 -3.27
N ILE A 702 -24.25 -22.66 -4.57
CA ILE A 702 -24.97 -23.78 -5.13
C ILE A 702 -24.21 -24.36 -6.33
N GLY A 703 -23.60 -25.55 -6.15
CA GLY A 703 -22.71 -26.11 -7.17
C GLY A 703 -21.55 -25.16 -7.50
N ASP A 704 -21.41 -24.83 -8.76
CA ASP A 704 -20.37 -23.94 -9.28
C ASP A 704 -20.77 -22.45 -9.24
N TRP A 705 -22.01 -22.15 -8.86
CA TRP A 705 -22.52 -20.79 -8.73
C TRP A 705 -22.41 -20.26 -7.31
N GLY A 706 -22.12 -18.98 -7.21
CA GLY A 706 -22.20 -18.21 -5.97
C GLY A 706 -22.98 -16.92 -6.17
N VAL A 707 -23.79 -16.55 -5.21
CA VAL A 707 -24.47 -15.24 -5.16
C VAL A 707 -24.14 -14.59 -3.83
N ALA A 708 -23.87 -13.28 -3.84
CA ALA A 708 -23.53 -12.53 -2.65
C ALA A 708 -24.26 -11.19 -2.59
N LEU A 709 -24.71 -10.80 -1.41
CA LEU A 709 -25.18 -9.48 -1.06
C LEU A 709 -24.28 -8.96 0.06
N ASN A 710 -23.50 -7.92 -0.22
CA ASN A 710 -22.62 -7.26 0.74
C ASN A 710 -23.13 -5.85 1.02
N VAL A 711 -23.11 -5.46 2.29
CA VAL A 711 -23.53 -4.13 2.72
C VAL A 711 -22.45 -3.49 3.58
N THR A 712 -21.90 -2.37 3.13
CA THR A 712 -21.01 -1.53 3.93
C THR A 712 -21.80 -0.39 4.53
N ASN A 713 -21.54 0.00 5.78
CA ASN A 713 -22.28 1.00 6.54
C ASN A 713 -23.79 0.69 6.55
N LEU A 714 -24.17 -0.45 7.08
CA LEU A 714 -25.52 -1.03 7.06
C LEU A 714 -26.62 -0.04 7.50
N PHE A 715 -26.34 0.76 8.52
CA PHE A 715 -27.30 1.73 9.09
C PHE A 715 -27.27 3.10 8.42
N ASP A 716 -26.52 3.25 7.32
CA ASP A 716 -26.35 4.51 6.57
C ASP A 716 -25.94 5.70 7.46
N LYS A 717 -25.03 5.43 8.40
CA LYS A 717 -24.53 6.46 9.31
C LYS A 717 -23.85 7.55 8.50
N GLU A 718 -24.35 8.78 8.59
CA GLU A 718 -23.67 9.95 8.05
C GLU A 718 -22.63 10.46 9.05
N TYR A 719 -21.38 10.59 8.60
CA TYR A 719 -20.27 10.99 9.44
C TYR A 719 -19.17 11.65 8.62
N VAL A 720 -18.38 12.49 9.28
CA VAL A 720 -17.14 13.02 8.72
C VAL A 720 -16.02 12.06 9.07
N LYS A 721 -15.23 11.66 8.07
CA LYS A 721 -14.12 10.73 8.26
C LYS A 721 -12.95 11.39 8.96
N SER A 722 -12.54 12.55 8.46
CA SER A 722 -11.51 13.41 9.04
C SER A 722 -11.60 14.82 8.48
N CYS A 723 -10.81 15.72 9.06
CA CYS A 723 -10.55 17.05 8.53
C CYS A 723 -9.07 17.34 8.45
N GLN A 724 -8.62 17.94 7.37
CA GLN A 724 -7.28 18.52 7.19
C GLN A 724 -7.41 20.05 7.28
N GLY A 725 -7.51 20.57 8.51
CA GLY A 725 -7.89 21.95 8.77
C GLY A 725 -9.39 22.20 8.63
N ILE A 726 -9.80 23.44 8.91
CA ILE A 726 -11.20 23.87 8.98
C ILE A 726 -11.94 23.91 7.62
N SER A 727 -11.21 23.86 6.51
CA SER A 727 -11.76 23.89 5.15
C SER A 727 -11.53 22.59 4.38
N GLY A 728 -11.01 21.54 5.04
CA GLY A 728 -10.62 20.29 4.41
C GLY A 728 -11.27 19.05 5.02
N CYS A 729 -12.58 19.10 5.34
CA CYS A 729 -13.30 17.96 5.88
C CYS A 729 -13.84 17.05 4.77
N GLY A 730 -13.79 15.72 4.98
CA GLY A 730 -14.34 14.72 4.08
C GLY A 730 -15.40 13.86 4.76
N TYR A 731 -16.54 13.65 4.11
CA TYR A 731 -17.50 12.65 4.56
C TYR A 731 -16.93 11.23 4.42
N GLY A 732 -17.35 10.32 5.31
CA GLY A 732 -17.08 8.90 5.15
C GLY A 732 -18.06 8.20 4.20
N ASP A 733 -17.83 6.90 3.98
CA ASP A 733 -18.64 6.08 3.07
C ASP A 733 -20.14 6.17 3.36
N ALA A 734 -20.94 6.35 2.31
CA ALA A 734 -22.37 6.08 2.34
C ALA A 734 -22.64 4.56 2.42
N ARG A 735 -23.86 4.18 2.81
CA ARG A 735 -24.27 2.78 2.71
C ARG A 735 -24.15 2.32 1.25
N THR A 736 -23.34 1.30 1.04
CA THR A 736 -23.20 0.66 -0.27
C THR A 736 -23.68 -0.78 -0.18
N VAL A 737 -24.68 -1.12 -0.99
CA VAL A 737 -25.23 -2.48 -1.12
C VAL A 737 -24.78 -3.02 -2.47
N THR A 738 -24.02 -4.12 -2.45
CA THR A 738 -23.50 -4.75 -3.67
C THR A 738 -24.09 -6.15 -3.82
N LEU A 739 -24.77 -6.41 -4.94
CA LEU A 739 -25.21 -7.73 -5.36
C LEU A 739 -24.21 -8.25 -6.40
N SER A 740 -23.75 -9.50 -6.21
CA SER A 740 -22.87 -10.15 -7.18
C SER A 740 -23.24 -11.60 -7.39
N ALA A 741 -22.89 -12.12 -8.56
CA ALA A 741 -22.99 -13.53 -8.90
C ALA A 741 -21.69 -13.99 -9.56
N ASN A 742 -21.18 -15.15 -9.16
CA ASN A 742 -20.00 -15.76 -9.75
C ASN A 742 -20.27 -17.20 -10.23
N TYR A 743 -19.52 -17.60 -11.23
CA TYR A 743 -19.48 -18.97 -11.74
C TYR A 743 -18.02 -19.44 -11.80
N LYS A 744 -17.77 -20.67 -11.29
CA LYS A 744 -16.42 -21.28 -11.25
C LYS A 744 -16.48 -22.64 -11.93
N TRP A 745 -15.44 -23.00 -12.73
CA TRP A 745 -15.32 -24.29 -13.41
C TRP A 745 -13.91 -24.86 -13.40
#